data_622dee6edc23cdcfd4c80b396956739e
#
_entry.id   622dee6edc23cdcfd4c80b396956739e
#
_cell.length_a   1.000
_cell.length_b   1.000
_cell.length_c   1.000
_cell.angle_alpha   90.00
_cell.angle_beta   90.00
_cell.angle_gamma   90.00
#
_symmetry.space_group_name_H-M   'P 1'
#
loop_
_entity.id
_entity.type
_entity.pdbx_description
1 polymer ?
#
loop_
_entity_poly.entity_id
_entity_poly.type
_entity_poly.pdbx_seq_one_letter_code
_entity_poly.pdbx_strand_id
1 'polypeptide(L)'
;MITVTLPDASRREYEAGVTVADVAQSIGAGLAKAALCGKVDGKLVDLSYKLEKDASVAIVTAKDPEGLELLRHSTAHLMAQAVKELYPTAEVTIGPAIENGFYYDFKYERPFTPEDLTAIEARMHELVKKDIPVERFVMDRDEAVKYFKGLGEHYKAEIITGIPQGETISLYRQGDFTDLCRGPHVPSTGKLKVFKLMKVAGAYWRGDSKNEMLQRIYGTAWATEKEQNAYLEMLAEAEKRDHRRLGKELDLFHLQDEAPGMIFWHAKGWTIWQVVEQFMRRVYQDNGYLEVKTPQVIDRTLWEKSGHWAKYRANMFTTESENRYYALKPMNCPGHIQIFNADLRSYRDLPMRLGEFGQCHRNEPSGSLHGMMRVRGFTQDDGHIFCTEDQILSECVEFTRIVREVYHTFGFEDIAFKVATRPAMRIGEDAVWDKAEAALFHSLDSIGVPYEVLPGEGAFYGPKIEYHLKDCLGRSWQCGTVQVDFQMPGRLGAEYVAEDNSRKVPVMLHRAILGSLERWIGMLIEHYAGAMPVWLSPFQVAVASITDDQVDYAKSVAQQMKAAGLRVTTDLRGEKINYKIRELTMQKHPYIAVVGDKEKQNGTVSIRARGGRNLGVMPVADFIARVADENARRLNKDE
;
A
#
# COMPACT_ATOMS: atom_id res chain seq x y z
N MET A 1 25.62 -20.93 -40.78
CA MET A 1 24.60 -19.85 -40.84
C MET A 1 23.50 -20.19 -39.85
N ILE A 2 23.04 -19.20 -39.13
CA ILE A 2 21.89 -19.28 -38.22
C ILE A 2 20.86 -18.23 -38.63
N THR A 3 19.59 -18.50 -38.36
CA THR A 3 18.49 -17.58 -38.66
C THR A 3 18.03 -16.88 -37.36
N VAL A 4 18.10 -15.55 -37.32
CA VAL A 4 17.58 -14.72 -36.23
C VAL A 4 16.24 -14.15 -36.64
N THR A 5 15.19 -14.44 -35.86
CA THR A 5 13.85 -13.86 -36.03
C THR A 5 13.68 -12.68 -35.10
N LEU A 6 13.34 -11.51 -35.66
CA LEU A 6 13.12 -10.27 -34.91
C LEU A 6 11.65 -10.10 -34.49
N PRO A 7 11.32 -9.18 -33.58
CA PRO A 7 9.94 -8.99 -33.10
C PRO A 7 8.91 -8.65 -34.18
N ASP A 8 9.33 -8.05 -35.29
CA ASP A 8 8.51 -7.74 -36.46
C ASP A 8 8.32 -8.94 -37.41
N ALA A 9 8.72 -10.15 -36.97
CA ALA A 9 8.75 -11.39 -37.74
C ALA A 9 9.72 -11.39 -38.92
N SER A 10 10.54 -10.39 -39.11
CA SER A 10 11.62 -10.40 -40.10
C SER A 10 12.71 -11.38 -39.71
N ARG A 11 13.33 -12.03 -40.71
CA ARG A 11 14.40 -13.02 -40.54
C ARG A 11 15.69 -12.50 -41.14
N ARG A 12 16.79 -12.70 -40.44
CA ARG A 12 18.13 -12.34 -40.89
C ARG A 12 19.06 -13.52 -40.66
N GLU A 13 19.96 -13.74 -41.61
CA GLU A 13 20.96 -14.79 -41.54
C GLU A 13 22.29 -14.22 -41.04
N TYR A 14 22.95 -14.96 -40.14
CA TYR A 14 24.24 -14.62 -39.57
C TYR A 14 25.14 -15.87 -39.49
N GLU A 15 26.43 -15.68 -39.31
CA GLU A 15 27.32 -16.77 -38.91
C GLU A 15 27.05 -17.17 -37.46
N ALA A 16 27.19 -18.45 -37.13
CA ALA A 16 27.11 -18.92 -35.76
C ALA A 16 28.18 -18.23 -34.90
N GLY A 17 27.84 -17.89 -33.68
CA GLY A 17 28.70 -17.10 -32.78
C GLY A 17 28.53 -15.57 -32.89
N VAL A 18 27.64 -15.09 -33.75
CA VAL A 18 27.27 -13.67 -33.77
C VAL A 18 26.72 -13.24 -32.40
N THR A 19 27.09 -12.03 -31.94
CA THR A 19 26.62 -11.53 -30.65
C THR A 19 25.30 -10.77 -30.81
N VAL A 20 24.55 -10.62 -29.72
CA VAL A 20 23.34 -9.77 -29.66
C VAL A 20 23.70 -8.33 -30.02
N ALA A 21 24.88 -7.83 -29.63
CA ALA A 21 25.38 -6.51 -30.03
C ALA A 21 25.54 -6.37 -31.54
N ASP A 22 26.08 -7.38 -32.21
CA ASP A 22 26.24 -7.38 -33.67
C ASP A 22 24.89 -7.38 -34.39
N VAL A 23 23.91 -8.13 -33.86
CA VAL A 23 22.52 -8.10 -34.34
C VAL A 23 21.93 -6.69 -34.19
N ALA A 24 22.08 -6.05 -33.03
CA ALA A 24 21.61 -4.67 -32.82
C ALA A 24 22.28 -3.69 -33.81
N GLN A 25 23.59 -3.84 -34.03
CA GLN A 25 24.34 -2.99 -34.96
C GLN A 25 23.86 -3.17 -36.40
N SER A 26 23.57 -4.41 -36.82
CA SER A 26 23.06 -4.71 -38.16
C SER A 26 21.65 -4.16 -38.42
N ILE A 27 20.86 -3.98 -37.37
CA ILE A 27 19.52 -3.36 -37.46
C ILE A 27 19.66 -1.85 -37.65
N GLY A 28 20.55 -1.21 -36.87
CA GLY A 28 20.82 0.21 -36.99
C GLY A 28 21.69 0.77 -35.87
N ALA A 29 22.55 1.72 -36.19
CA ALA A 29 23.48 2.34 -35.25
C ALA A 29 22.79 3.02 -34.06
N GLY A 30 21.57 3.58 -34.28
CA GLY A 30 20.77 4.17 -33.21
C GLY A 30 20.31 3.14 -32.19
N LEU A 31 19.84 1.97 -32.65
CA LEU A 31 19.43 0.88 -31.80
C LEU A 31 20.62 0.28 -31.04
N ALA A 32 21.75 0.04 -31.72
CA ALA A 32 22.97 -0.42 -31.10
C ALA A 32 23.44 0.48 -29.95
N LYS A 33 23.38 1.81 -30.18
CA LYS A 33 23.71 2.80 -29.14
C LYS A 33 22.73 2.77 -27.95
N ALA A 34 21.46 2.51 -28.21
CA ALA A 34 20.41 2.49 -27.17
C ALA A 34 20.32 1.12 -26.44
N ALA A 35 20.87 0.06 -27.04
CA ALA A 35 20.79 -1.29 -26.52
C ALA A 35 21.43 -1.42 -25.12
N LEU A 36 20.74 -2.13 -24.23
CA LEU A 36 21.18 -2.46 -22.89
C LEU A 36 21.45 -3.96 -22.73
N CYS A 37 20.55 -4.80 -23.26
CA CYS A 37 20.68 -6.26 -23.28
C CYS A 37 19.84 -6.83 -24.44
N GLY A 38 19.84 -8.15 -24.59
CA GLY A 38 18.96 -8.87 -25.52
C GLY A 38 17.98 -9.78 -24.80
N LYS A 39 16.90 -10.11 -25.52
CA LYS A 39 15.95 -11.16 -25.11
C LYS A 39 16.00 -12.26 -26.16
N VAL A 40 16.61 -13.39 -25.83
CA VAL A 40 16.82 -14.53 -26.74
C VAL A 40 15.90 -15.67 -26.29
N ASP A 41 14.99 -16.09 -27.16
CA ASP A 41 13.97 -17.11 -26.87
C ASP A 41 13.23 -16.85 -25.54
N GLY A 42 12.91 -15.58 -25.28
CA GLY A 42 12.22 -15.12 -24.07
C GLY A 42 13.09 -14.89 -22.84
N LYS A 43 14.40 -15.20 -22.87
CA LYS A 43 15.34 -14.99 -21.77
C LYS A 43 16.19 -13.75 -21.98
N LEU A 44 16.35 -12.94 -20.93
CA LEU A 44 17.26 -11.80 -20.95
C LEU A 44 18.72 -12.28 -20.91
N VAL A 45 19.56 -11.70 -21.77
CA VAL A 45 20.98 -12.01 -21.89
C VAL A 45 21.80 -10.75 -22.15
N ASP A 46 23.09 -10.78 -21.82
CA ASP A 46 24.02 -9.69 -22.11
C ASP A 46 24.16 -9.43 -23.62
N LEU A 47 24.52 -8.20 -23.99
CA LEU A 47 24.80 -7.87 -25.40
C LEU A 47 25.94 -8.71 -25.98
N SER A 48 26.88 -9.20 -25.17
CA SER A 48 27.98 -10.08 -25.56
C SER A 48 27.58 -11.56 -25.75
N TYR A 49 26.32 -11.92 -25.50
CA TYR A 49 25.81 -13.27 -25.65
C TYR A 49 25.91 -13.72 -27.10
N LYS A 50 26.52 -14.88 -27.33
CA LYS A 50 26.73 -15.48 -28.66
C LYS A 50 25.56 -16.38 -29.04
N LEU A 51 25.08 -16.22 -30.26
CA LEU A 51 24.00 -17.02 -30.84
C LEU A 51 24.64 -18.18 -31.64
N GLU A 52 24.42 -19.40 -31.17
CA GLU A 52 25.02 -20.63 -31.80
C GLU A 52 23.99 -21.39 -32.66
N LYS A 53 22.72 -21.05 -32.59
CA LYS A 53 21.61 -21.69 -33.29
C LYS A 53 20.52 -20.67 -33.64
N ASP A 54 19.55 -21.08 -34.46
CA ASP A 54 18.37 -20.28 -34.75
C ASP A 54 17.67 -19.82 -33.46
N ALA A 55 17.31 -18.56 -33.39
CA ALA A 55 16.72 -17.96 -32.19
C ALA A 55 15.82 -16.78 -32.51
N SER A 56 14.87 -16.51 -31.64
CA SER A 56 14.14 -15.26 -31.59
C SER A 56 14.91 -14.24 -30.76
N VAL A 57 15.18 -13.05 -31.31
CA VAL A 57 15.99 -12.03 -30.63
C VAL A 57 15.26 -10.68 -30.63
N ALA A 58 15.07 -10.12 -29.46
CA ALA A 58 14.64 -8.73 -29.29
C ALA A 58 15.75 -7.92 -28.58
N ILE A 59 15.97 -6.70 -29.05
CA ILE A 59 16.92 -5.78 -28.40
C ILE A 59 16.18 -4.94 -27.37
N VAL A 60 16.64 -5.02 -26.11
CA VAL A 60 16.05 -4.32 -24.98
C VAL A 60 16.76 -2.99 -24.75
N THR A 61 15.98 -1.92 -24.60
CA THR A 61 16.46 -0.55 -24.40
C THR A 61 15.89 0.03 -23.09
N ALA A 62 16.33 1.20 -22.68
CA ALA A 62 15.80 1.88 -21.48
C ALA A 62 14.31 2.26 -21.57
N LYS A 63 13.68 2.14 -22.75
CA LYS A 63 12.23 2.39 -22.92
C LYS A 63 11.37 1.18 -22.57
N ASP A 64 11.99 0.01 -22.51
CA ASP A 64 11.34 -1.24 -22.20
C ASP A 64 11.31 -1.45 -20.68
N PRO A 65 10.25 -2.04 -20.10
CA PRO A 65 10.19 -2.31 -18.66
C PRO A 65 11.38 -3.11 -18.15
N GLU A 66 11.77 -4.15 -18.86
CA GLU A 66 12.93 -4.99 -18.54
C GLU A 66 14.26 -4.20 -18.62
N GLY A 67 14.33 -3.21 -19.52
CA GLY A 67 15.49 -2.31 -19.63
C GLY A 67 15.63 -1.39 -18.44
N LEU A 68 14.53 -0.87 -17.90
CA LEU A 68 14.53 -0.06 -16.68
C LEU A 68 14.93 -0.88 -15.44
N GLU A 69 14.45 -2.12 -15.33
CA GLU A 69 14.84 -3.04 -14.27
C GLU A 69 16.34 -3.35 -14.35
N LEU A 70 16.86 -3.57 -15.57
CA LEU A 70 18.28 -3.80 -15.81
C LEU A 70 19.16 -2.61 -15.42
N LEU A 71 18.70 -1.37 -15.71
CA LEU A 71 19.38 -0.14 -15.28
C LEU A 71 19.46 -0.09 -13.75
N ARG A 72 18.36 -0.36 -13.05
CA ARG A 72 18.31 -0.41 -11.58
C ARG A 72 19.26 -1.45 -11.01
N HIS A 73 19.21 -2.66 -11.54
CA HIS A 73 20.08 -3.76 -11.11
C HIS A 73 21.56 -3.43 -11.33
N SER A 74 21.92 -2.95 -12.50
CA SER A 74 23.31 -2.58 -12.80
C SER A 74 23.78 -1.36 -11.99
N THR A 75 22.88 -0.43 -11.64
CA THR A 75 23.21 0.71 -10.77
C THR A 75 23.48 0.25 -9.33
N ALA A 76 22.83 -0.82 -8.86
CA ALA A 76 23.16 -1.42 -7.56
C ALA A 76 24.62 -1.91 -7.52
N HIS A 77 25.09 -2.56 -8.59
CA HIS A 77 26.50 -2.99 -8.71
C HIS A 77 27.48 -1.83 -8.84
N LEU A 78 27.09 -0.74 -9.55
CA LEU A 78 27.86 0.51 -9.60
C LEU A 78 28.02 1.11 -8.22
N MET A 79 26.97 1.11 -7.39
CA MET A 79 27.02 1.56 -6.01
C MET A 79 27.94 0.68 -5.16
N ALA A 80 27.85 -0.65 -5.32
CA ALA A 80 28.72 -1.59 -4.61
C ALA A 80 30.21 -1.34 -4.95
N GLN A 81 30.54 -1.10 -6.22
CA GLN A 81 31.90 -0.70 -6.62
C GLN A 81 32.32 0.61 -5.94
N ALA A 82 31.49 1.64 -5.99
CA ALA A 82 31.81 2.93 -5.37
C ALA A 82 32.04 2.80 -3.85
N VAL A 83 31.22 2.00 -3.17
CA VAL A 83 31.39 1.72 -1.73
C VAL A 83 32.73 0.99 -1.48
N LYS A 84 33.05 -0.04 -2.24
CA LYS A 84 34.32 -0.77 -2.07
C LYS A 84 35.54 0.09 -2.32
N GLU A 85 35.49 1.00 -3.29
CA GLU A 85 36.61 1.91 -3.57
C GLU A 85 36.81 2.97 -2.48
N LEU A 86 35.73 3.47 -1.85
CA LEU A 86 35.79 4.44 -0.76
C LEU A 86 35.99 3.80 0.62
N TYR A 87 35.41 2.62 0.81
CA TYR A 87 35.38 1.90 2.09
C TYR A 87 35.82 0.44 1.87
N PRO A 88 37.12 0.16 1.68
CA PRO A 88 37.63 -1.17 1.30
C PRO A 88 37.29 -2.28 2.29
N THR A 89 37.07 -1.96 3.57
CA THR A 89 36.70 -2.93 4.63
C THR A 89 35.21 -3.26 4.64
N ALA A 90 34.37 -2.53 3.89
CA ALA A 90 32.96 -2.87 3.78
C ALA A 90 32.79 -4.18 2.98
N GLU A 91 32.04 -5.14 3.52
CA GLU A 91 31.71 -6.38 2.82
C GLU A 91 30.40 -6.20 2.04
N VAL A 92 30.39 -6.65 0.79
CA VAL A 92 29.18 -6.60 -0.06
C VAL A 92 28.37 -7.88 0.05
N THR A 93 27.04 -7.75 0.04
CA THR A 93 26.16 -8.93 0.16
C THR A 93 25.29 -9.12 -1.08
N ILE A 94 24.09 -8.55 -1.12
CA ILE A 94 23.13 -8.63 -2.23
C ILE A 94 22.56 -7.26 -2.56
N GLY A 95 22.26 -7.04 -3.85
CA GLY A 95 21.72 -5.78 -4.37
C GLY A 95 20.70 -5.98 -5.48
N PRO A 96 19.44 -6.33 -5.17
CA PRO A 96 18.38 -6.48 -6.16
C PRO A 96 17.83 -5.13 -6.62
N ALA A 97 17.24 -5.13 -7.82
CA ALA A 97 16.30 -4.10 -8.23
C ALA A 97 14.99 -4.25 -7.46
N ILE A 98 14.31 -3.12 -7.24
CA ILE A 98 12.97 -3.03 -6.67
C ILE A 98 12.11 -2.12 -7.56
N GLU A 99 10.80 -2.05 -7.32
CA GLU A 99 9.82 -1.39 -8.18
C GLU A 99 10.23 0.01 -8.66
N ASN A 100 10.75 0.87 -7.77
CA ASN A 100 11.15 2.24 -8.12
C ASN A 100 12.62 2.55 -7.85
N GLY A 101 13.47 1.53 -7.81
CA GLY A 101 14.88 1.73 -7.52
C GLY A 101 15.64 0.43 -7.30
N PHE A 102 16.57 0.48 -6.39
CA PHE A 102 17.44 -0.63 -6.02
C PHE A 102 17.92 -0.45 -4.58
N TYR A 103 18.49 -1.49 -4.01
CA TYR A 103 19.29 -1.37 -2.80
C TYR A 103 20.51 -2.28 -2.87
N TYR A 104 21.43 -2.08 -1.94
CA TYR A 104 22.50 -3.01 -1.70
C TYR A 104 22.79 -3.09 -0.19
N ASP A 105 23.04 -4.31 0.31
CA ASP A 105 23.33 -4.55 1.73
C ASP A 105 24.84 -4.66 1.94
N PHE A 106 25.31 -3.97 2.97
CA PHE A 106 26.72 -3.91 3.35
C PHE A 106 26.91 -4.27 4.81
N LYS A 107 27.98 -5.03 5.09
CA LYS A 107 28.53 -5.12 6.43
C LYS A 107 29.67 -4.11 6.53
N TYR A 108 29.55 -3.18 7.46
CA TYR A 108 30.58 -2.17 7.70
C TYR A 108 30.65 -1.84 9.19
N GLU A 109 31.85 -1.48 9.69
CA GLU A 109 32.15 -1.30 11.11
C GLU A 109 31.43 -0.14 11.78
N ARG A 110 31.06 0.88 11.01
CA ARG A 110 30.28 2.04 11.50
C ARG A 110 29.05 2.29 10.62
N PRO A 111 28.04 2.99 11.14
CA PRO A 111 26.91 3.43 10.32
C PRO A 111 27.36 4.36 9.18
N PHE A 112 26.77 4.15 7.99
CA PHE A 112 26.87 5.12 6.90
C PHE A 112 26.06 6.38 7.23
N THR A 113 26.66 7.55 6.95
CA THR A 113 26.04 8.86 7.19
C THR A 113 25.50 9.47 5.89
N PRO A 114 24.70 10.55 5.93
CA PRO A 114 24.30 11.30 4.74
C PRO A 114 25.47 11.82 3.91
N GLU A 115 26.58 12.19 4.57
CA GLU A 115 27.81 12.63 3.93
C GLU A 115 28.48 11.49 3.15
N ASP A 116 28.46 10.27 3.72
CA ASP A 116 28.93 9.07 3.02
C ASP A 116 28.10 8.81 1.75
N LEU A 117 26.76 8.93 1.81
CA LEU A 117 25.90 8.79 0.63
C LEU A 117 26.27 9.79 -0.46
N THR A 118 26.55 11.05 -0.07
CA THR A 118 26.97 12.07 -1.02
C THR A 118 28.31 11.73 -1.67
N ALA A 119 29.27 11.24 -0.90
CA ALA A 119 30.58 10.80 -1.41
C ALA A 119 30.44 9.58 -2.34
N ILE A 120 29.63 8.59 -1.98
CA ILE A 120 29.35 7.39 -2.79
C ILE A 120 28.71 7.80 -4.11
N GLU A 121 27.67 8.65 -4.09
CA GLU A 121 26.99 9.14 -5.29
C GLU A 121 27.94 9.89 -6.22
N ALA A 122 28.79 10.76 -5.68
CA ALA A 122 29.82 11.44 -6.46
C ALA A 122 30.79 10.44 -7.12
N ARG A 123 31.23 9.42 -6.38
CA ARG A 123 32.10 8.36 -6.92
C ARG A 123 31.40 7.54 -8.00
N MET A 124 30.14 7.21 -7.84
CA MET A 124 29.33 6.54 -8.89
C MET A 124 29.31 7.38 -10.18
N HIS A 125 29.11 8.70 -10.11
CA HIS A 125 29.17 9.58 -11.28
C HIS A 125 30.55 9.61 -11.96
N GLU A 126 31.63 9.52 -11.20
CA GLU A 126 32.98 9.39 -11.77
C GLU A 126 33.16 8.06 -12.51
N LEU A 127 32.67 6.96 -11.97
CA LEU A 127 32.71 5.64 -12.61
C LEU A 127 31.88 5.60 -13.89
N VAL A 128 30.72 6.27 -13.93
CA VAL A 128 29.92 6.44 -15.15
C VAL A 128 30.71 7.18 -16.23
N LYS A 129 31.42 8.27 -15.88
CA LYS A 129 32.24 9.04 -16.84
C LYS A 129 33.42 8.24 -17.42
N LYS A 130 33.92 7.26 -16.66
CA LYS A 130 34.99 6.34 -17.13
C LYS A 130 34.51 5.34 -18.16
N ASP A 131 33.20 5.13 -18.29
CA ASP A 131 32.55 4.19 -19.23
C ASP A 131 33.19 2.79 -19.23
N ILE A 132 33.33 2.22 -18.03
CA ILE A 132 34.01 0.94 -17.79
C ILE A 132 33.18 -0.20 -18.38
N PRO A 133 33.74 -1.06 -19.21
CA PRO A 133 33.08 -2.28 -19.71
C PRO A 133 32.63 -3.18 -18.56
N VAL A 134 31.45 -3.80 -18.72
CA VAL A 134 30.92 -4.81 -17.78
C VAL A 134 31.04 -6.18 -18.46
N GLU A 135 31.88 -7.05 -17.91
CA GLU A 135 32.23 -8.34 -18.50
C GLU A 135 31.68 -9.49 -17.66
N ARG A 136 30.93 -10.38 -18.30
CA ARG A 136 30.47 -11.63 -17.68
C ARG A 136 31.48 -12.74 -17.89
N PHE A 137 31.79 -13.50 -16.83
CA PHE A 137 32.56 -14.74 -16.91
C PHE A 137 32.04 -15.79 -15.92
N VAL A 138 32.45 -17.01 -16.10
CA VAL A 138 32.08 -18.16 -15.27
C VAL A 138 33.31 -18.62 -14.52
N MET A 139 33.13 -18.97 -13.26
CA MET A 139 34.20 -19.50 -12.41
C MET A 139 33.74 -20.83 -11.78
N ASP A 140 34.68 -21.74 -11.53
CA ASP A 140 34.40 -22.92 -10.73
C ASP A 140 33.94 -22.51 -9.31
N ARG A 141 33.06 -23.30 -8.70
CA ARG A 141 32.47 -23.00 -7.39
C ARG A 141 33.55 -22.85 -6.31
N ASP A 142 34.46 -23.79 -6.23
CA ASP A 142 35.46 -23.80 -5.16
C ASP A 142 36.47 -22.67 -5.37
N GLU A 143 36.81 -22.39 -6.64
CA GLU A 143 37.62 -21.24 -7.01
C GLU A 143 36.94 -19.93 -6.67
N ALA A 144 35.63 -19.79 -6.94
CA ALA A 144 34.86 -18.61 -6.61
C ALA A 144 34.77 -18.38 -5.10
N VAL A 145 34.53 -19.43 -4.32
CA VAL A 145 34.53 -19.32 -2.83
C VAL A 145 35.91 -18.87 -2.33
N LYS A 146 36.98 -19.44 -2.86
CA LYS A 146 38.36 -19.06 -2.50
C LYS A 146 38.68 -17.62 -2.91
N TYR A 147 38.24 -17.22 -4.11
CA TYR A 147 38.40 -15.86 -4.62
C TYR A 147 37.77 -14.84 -3.71
N PHE A 148 36.49 -14.99 -3.38
CA PHE A 148 35.77 -14.02 -2.52
C PHE A 148 36.28 -14.02 -1.08
N LYS A 149 36.65 -15.17 -0.52
CA LYS A 149 37.34 -15.24 0.79
C LYS A 149 38.66 -14.49 0.78
N GLY A 150 39.41 -14.58 -0.30
CA GLY A 150 40.69 -13.87 -0.48
C GLY A 150 40.51 -12.35 -0.54
N LEU A 151 39.36 -11.88 -0.97
CA LEU A 151 38.96 -10.45 -0.97
C LEU A 151 38.34 -9.98 0.35
N GLY A 152 38.15 -10.88 1.32
CA GLY A 152 37.43 -10.57 2.56
C GLY A 152 35.90 -10.51 2.42
N GLU A 153 35.34 -11.01 1.30
CA GLU A 153 33.91 -10.99 1.01
C GLU A 153 33.24 -12.29 1.51
N HIS A 154 33.11 -12.43 2.82
CA HIS A 154 32.63 -13.66 3.45
C HIS A 154 31.18 -13.98 3.09
N TYR A 155 30.31 -12.97 2.98
CA TYR A 155 28.91 -13.15 2.60
C TYR A 155 28.75 -13.67 1.16
N LYS A 156 29.58 -13.20 0.22
CA LYS A 156 29.60 -13.74 -1.16
C LYS A 156 30.02 -15.22 -1.19
N ALA A 157 31.02 -15.56 -0.41
CA ALA A 157 31.45 -16.95 -0.28
C ALA A 157 30.35 -17.84 0.34
N GLU A 158 29.62 -17.34 1.33
CA GLU A 158 28.47 -18.05 1.93
C GLU A 158 27.33 -18.23 0.92
N ILE A 159 27.00 -17.18 0.14
CA ILE A 159 25.95 -17.25 -0.90
C ILE A 159 26.32 -18.34 -1.92
N ILE A 160 27.57 -18.35 -2.42
CA ILE A 160 28.03 -19.34 -3.41
C ILE A 160 27.89 -20.75 -2.87
N THR A 161 28.25 -20.97 -1.61
CA THR A 161 28.13 -22.27 -0.94
C THR A 161 26.67 -22.75 -0.87
N GLY A 162 25.73 -21.83 -0.73
CA GLY A 162 24.29 -22.12 -0.70
C GLY A 162 23.62 -22.33 -2.06
N ILE A 163 24.29 -22.04 -3.18
CA ILE A 163 23.74 -22.29 -4.53
C ILE A 163 23.68 -23.80 -4.78
N PRO A 164 22.58 -24.36 -5.34
CA PRO A 164 22.46 -25.79 -5.63
C PRO A 164 23.61 -26.34 -6.48
N GLN A 165 23.99 -27.62 -6.25
CA GLN A 165 25.02 -28.29 -7.05
C GLN A 165 24.59 -28.38 -8.52
N GLY A 166 25.54 -28.12 -9.43
CA GLY A 166 25.29 -28.13 -10.87
C GLY A 166 24.83 -26.78 -11.45
N GLU A 167 24.47 -25.78 -10.63
CA GLU A 167 24.24 -24.43 -11.13
C GLU A 167 25.57 -23.73 -11.45
N THR A 168 25.57 -22.98 -12.57
CA THR A 168 26.72 -22.19 -13.03
C THR A 168 26.95 -20.99 -12.12
N ILE A 169 28.18 -20.80 -11.65
CA ILE A 169 28.61 -19.62 -10.92
C ILE A 169 29.06 -18.55 -11.91
N SER A 170 28.24 -17.55 -12.13
CA SER A 170 28.56 -16.41 -13.00
C SER A 170 28.93 -15.19 -12.19
N LEU A 171 29.93 -14.49 -12.68
CA LEU A 171 30.50 -13.29 -12.10
C LEU A 171 30.48 -12.17 -13.14
N TYR A 172 30.41 -10.95 -12.65
CA TYR A 172 30.52 -9.76 -13.49
C TYR A 172 31.65 -8.87 -12.97
N ARG A 173 32.51 -8.45 -13.88
CA ARG A 173 33.65 -7.58 -13.60
C ARG A 173 33.43 -6.21 -14.27
N GLN A 174 33.67 -5.16 -13.51
CA GLN A 174 33.71 -3.78 -13.98
C GLN A 174 34.96 -3.09 -13.41
N GLY A 175 36.01 -2.98 -14.23
CA GLY A 175 37.33 -2.57 -13.77
C GLY A 175 37.93 -3.59 -12.78
N ASP A 176 38.32 -3.10 -11.61
CA ASP A 176 38.88 -3.92 -10.53
C ASP A 176 37.80 -4.53 -9.61
N PHE A 177 36.54 -4.15 -9.76
CA PHE A 177 35.44 -4.68 -8.97
C PHE A 177 34.83 -5.92 -9.65
N THR A 178 34.68 -7.00 -8.89
CA THR A 178 34.02 -8.23 -9.33
C THR A 178 32.89 -8.60 -8.36
N ASP A 179 31.73 -8.91 -8.90
CA ASP A 179 30.58 -9.31 -8.11
C ASP A 179 29.95 -10.62 -8.58
N LEU A 180 29.34 -11.36 -7.64
CA LEU A 180 28.54 -12.55 -7.92
C LEU A 180 27.16 -12.13 -8.43
N CYS A 181 26.81 -12.50 -9.66
CA CYS A 181 25.51 -12.18 -10.21
C CYS A 181 25.10 -13.15 -11.33
N ARG A 182 23.79 -13.39 -11.44
CA ARG A 182 23.21 -14.15 -12.56
C ARG A 182 23.13 -13.33 -13.84
N GLY A 183 23.05 -12.01 -13.70
CA GLY A 183 22.88 -11.08 -14.82
C GLY A 183 21.46 -11.10 -15.44
N PRO A 184 21.29 -10.51 -16.63
CA PRO A 184 22.31 -9.73 -17.35
C PRO A 184 22.62 -8.37 -16.73
N HIS A 185 23.62 -7.67 -17.30
CA HIS A 185 23.97 -6.30 -16.96
C HIS A 185 24.07 -5.41 -18.22
N VAL A 186 24.09 -4.10 -18.00
CA VAL A 186 24.41 -3.13 -19.06
C VAL A 186 25.83 -3.36 -19.60
N PRO A 187 26.12 -3.00 -20.88
CA PRO A 187 27.42 -3.27 -21.48
C PRO A 187 28.58 -2.45 -20.89
N SER A 188 28.28 -1.29 -20.28
CA SER A 188 29.26 -0.45 -19.62
C SER A 188 28.64 0.46 -18.58
N THR A 189 29.45 0.97 -17.64
CA THR A 189 28.99 1.91 -16.61
C THR A 189 28.49 3.22 -17.20
N GLY A 190 28.93 3.61 -18.41
CA GLY A 190 28.48 4.80 -19.13
C GLY A 190 27.00 4.82 -19.51
N LYS A 191 26.30 3.67 -19.41
CA LYS A 191 24.84 3.57 -19.59
C LYS A 191 24.05 4.03 -18.37
N LEU A 192 24.67 4.05 -17.19
CA LEU A 192 24.04 4.32 -15.90
C LEU A 192 24.14 5.80 -15.55
N LYS A 193 23.38 6.66 -16.24
CA LYS A 193 23.53 8.12 -16.15
C LYS A 193 22.65 8.78 -15.10
N VAL A 194 21.47 8.20 -14.83
CA VAL A 194 20.39 8.86 -14.08
C VAL A 194 20.05 8.02 -12.86
N PHE A 195 20.57 8.42 -11.72
CA PHE A 195 20.34 7.76 -10.43
C PHE A 195 20.47 8.75 -9.28
N LYS A 196 19.96 8.36 -8.09
CA LYS A 196 20.12 9.08 -6.84
C LYS A 196 20.14 8.11 -5.66
N LEU A 197 21.06 8.31 -4.72
CA LEU A 197 21.05 7.61 -3.45
C LEU A 197 20.04 8.27 -2.51
N MET A 198 19.25 7.46 -1.80
CA MET A 198 18.08 7.95 -1.06
C MET A 198 18.30 7.93 0.45
N LYS A 199 18.56 6.77 1.03
CA LYS A 199 18.65 6.59 2.49
C LYS A 199 19.42 5.33 2.86
N VAL A 200 19.81 5.28 4.14
CA VAL A 200 20.34 4.07 4.79
C VAL A 200 19.29 3.51 5.74
N ALA A 201 19.17 2.21 5.84
CA ALA A 201 18.34 1.51 6.82
C ALA A 201 19.07 0.24 7.32
N GLY A 202 18.70 -0.25 8.51
CA GLY A 202 19.13 -1.56 8.99
C GLY A 202 18.35 -2.68 8.25
N ALA A 203 19.02 -3.79 7.98
CA ALA A 203 18.41 -4.99 7.43
C ALA A 203 19.09 -6.24 8.00
N TYR A 204 18.31 -7.19 8.52
CA TYR A 204 18.89 -8.44 9.00
C TYR A 204 19.30 -9.33 7.83
N TRP A 205 20.48 -9.95 7.96
CA TRP A 205 20.96 -10.92 6.95
C TRP A 205 19.91 -12.01 6.71
N ARG A 206 19.56 -12.23 5.44
CA ARG A 206 18.51 -13.15 4.99
C ARG A 206 17.11 -12.90 5.62
N GLY A 207 16.88 -11.70 6.14
CA GLY A 207 15.59 -11.32 6.73
C GLY A 207 15.27 -11.96 8.08
N ASP A 208 16.20 -12.67 8.69
CA ASP A 208 16.03 -13.29 10.00
C ASP A 208 16.61 -12.37 11.09
N SER A 209 15.76 -11.93 12.03
CA SER A 209 16.13 -11.05 13.13
C SER A 209 17.16 -11.66 14.11
N LYS A 210 17.44 -12.95 14.01
CA LYS A 210 18.49 -13.63 14.78
C LYS A 210 19.88 -13.48 14.12
N ASN A 211 19.92 -13.10 12.84
CA ASN A 211 21.16 -12.89 12.12
C ASN A 211 21.68 -11.46 12.33
N GLU A 212 22.91 -11.24 11.87
CA GLU A 212 23.55 -9.95 11.95
C GLU A 212 22.79 -8.85 11.20
N MET A 213 22.77 -7.66 11.78
CA MET A 213 22.18 -6.48 11.14
C MET A 213 23.19 -5.86 10.18
N LEU A 214 22.81 -5.77 8.93
CA LEU A 214 23.54 -5.11 7.85
C LEU A 214 23.00 -3.71 7.62
N GLN A 215 23.73 -2.92 6.84
CA GLN A 215 23.33 -1.60 6.41
C GLN A 215 22.87 -1.63 4.97
N ARG A 216 21.62 -1.29 4.73
CA ARG A 216 20.98 -1.24 3.42
C ARG A 216 20.98 0.18 2.88
N ILE A 217 21.69 0.42 1.79
CA ILE A 217 21.65 1.69 1.06
C ILE A 217 20.62 1.56 -0.05
N TYR A 218 19.61 2.46 -0.04
CA TYR A 218 18.62 2.56 -1.09
C TYR A 218 19.00 3.62 -2.10
N GLY A 219 18.74 3.32 -3.37
CA GLY A 219 18.86 4.26 -4.47
C GLY A 219 17.70 4.12 -5.47
N THR A 220 17.57 5.09 -6.35
CA THR A 220 16.64 5.08 -7.48
C THR A 220 17.40 5.27 -8.78
N ALA A 221 16.96 4.66 -9.88
CA ALA A 221 17.53 4.85 -11.21
C ALA A 221 16.44 4.85 -12.28
N TRP A 222 16.62 5.71 -13.29
CA TRP A 222 15.62 6.01 -14.30
C TRP A 222 16.26 6.11 -15.69
N ALA A 223 15.42 5.97 -16.73
CA ALA A 223 15.88 6.14 -18.11
C ALA A 223 16.23 7.59 -18.43
N THR A 224 15.54 8.55 -17.82
CA THR A 224 15.70 9.99 -18.05
C THR A 224 15.68 10.80 -16.74
N GLU A 225 16.36 11.95 -16.74
CA GLU A 225 16.30 12.91 -15.62
C GLU A 225 14.87 13.41 -15.36
N LYS A 226 14.04 13.53 -16.41
CA LYS A 226 12.64 13.94 -16.26
C LYS A 226 11.85 12.96 -15.41
N GLU A 227 12.02 11.67 -15.65
CA GLU A 227 11.36 10.61 -14.86
C GLU A 227 11.86 10.59 -13.42
N GLN A 228 13.18 10.71 -13.23
CA GLN A 228 13.76 10.81 -11.88
C GLN A 228 13.23 12.02 -11.11
N ASN A 229 13.20 13.20 -11.73
CA ASN A 229 12.71 14.41 -11.09
C ASN A 229 11.22 14.28 -10.73
N ALA A 230 10.39 13.75 -11.64
CA ALA A 230 8.98 13.49 -11.36
C ALA A 230 8.80 12.53 -10.16
N TYR A 231 9.63 11.49 -10.06
CA TYR A 231 9.62 10.58 -8.92
C TYR A 231 10.05 11.25 -7.61
N LEU A 232 11.11 12.07 -7.65
CA LEU A 232 11.57 12.80 -6.46
C LEU A 232 10.57 13.86 -5.99
N GLU A 233 9.91 14.55 -6.92
CA GLU A 233 8.81 15.48 -6.62
C GLU A 233 7.62 14.75 -5.99
N MET A 234 7.25 13.57 -6.53
CA MET A 234 6.21 12.72 -5.95
C MET A 234 6.56 12.31 -4.52
N LEU A 235 7.80 11.90 -4.25
CA LEU A 235 8.25 11.55 -2.89
C LEU A 235 8.21 12.75 -1.94
N ALA A 236 8.65 13.92 -2.39
CA ALA A 236 8.60 15.14 -1.58
C ALA A 236 7.16 15.56 -1.27
N GLU A 237 6.25 15.39 -2.23
CA GLU A 237 4.82 15.63 -2.01
C GLU A 237 4.21 14.59 -1.07
N ALA A 238 4.61 13.30 -1.18
CA ALA A 238 4.20 12.25 -0.26
C ALA A 238 4.64 12.57 1.18
N GLU A 239 5.86 13.06 1.38
CA GLU A 239 6.35 13.43 2.71
C GLU A 239 5.56 14.61 3.31
N LYS A 240 5.20 15.62 2.51
CA LYS A 240 4.34 16.72 2.96
C LYS A 240 2.96 16.27 3.40
N ARG A 241 2.45 15.19 2.79
CA ARG A 241 1.13 14.62 3.05
C ARG A 241 1.13 13.51 4.08
N ASP A 242 2.30 13.11 4.61
CA ASP A 242 2.42 12.02 5.59
C ASP A 242 1.45 12.23 6.76
N HIS A 243 0.55 11.26 6.95
CA HIS A 243 -0.49 11.30 7.97
C HIS A 243 0.06 11.44 9.39
N ARG A 244 1.30 10.95 9.66
CA ARG A 244 1.94 11.04 10.98
C ARG A 244 2.34 12.48 11.29
N ARG A 245 2.85 13.19 10.28
CA ARG A 245 3.19 14.61 10.37
C ARG A 245 1.94 15.46 10.49
N LEU A 246 1.00 15.30 9.55
CA LEU A 246 -0.25 16.06 9.53
C LEU A 246 -1.11 15.76 10.76
N GLY A 247 -1.13 14.52 11.24
CA GLY A 247 -1.84 14.12 12.45
C GLY A 247 -1.35 14.88 13.69
N LYS A 248 -0.03 15.06 13.81
CA LYS A 248 0.58 15.86 14.88
C LYS A 248 0.30 17.36 14.70
N GLU A 249 0.52 17.92 13.50
CA GLU A 249 0.31 19.34 13.20
C GLU A 249 -1.13 19.79 13.40
N LEU A 250 -2.10 18.93 13.07
CA LEU A 250 -3.54 19.18 13.17
C LEU A 250 -4.16 18.69 14.48
N ASP A 251 -3.37 18.09 15.36
CA ASP A 251 -3.83 17.55 16.65
C ASP A 251 -4.93 16.48 16.50
N LEU A 252 -4.67 15.47 15.64
CA LEU A 252 -5.65 14.42 15.34
C LEU A 252 -5.44 13.16 16.18
N PHE A 253 -4.19 12.75 16.36
CA PHE A 253 -3.81 11.52 17.07
C PHE A 253 -2.32 11.51 17.43
N HIS A 254 -1.92 10.57 18.30
CA HIS A 254 -0.52 10.22 18.50
C HIS A 254 -0.31 8.73 18.72
N LEU A 255 0.95 8.32 18.66
CA LEU A 255 1.45 6.98 18.97
C LEU A 255 2.46 7.10 20.11
N GLN A 256 2.51 6.11 21.01
CA GLN A 256 3.49 6.07 22.09
C GLN A 256 3.91 4.64 22.43
N ASP A 257 5.03 4.51 23.13
CA ASP A 257 5.71 3.22 23.34
C ASP A 257 4.93 2.26 24.25
N GLU A 258 4.06 2.75 25.12
CA GLU A 258 3.25 1.93 26.01
C GLU A 258 2.13 1.16 25.26
N ALA A 259 1.79 1.60 24.04
CA ALA A 259 0.80 0.94 23.19
C ALA A 259 1.30 0.87 21.72
N PRO A 260 2.36 0.11 21.44
CA PRO A 260 2.97 0.10 20.12
C PRO A 260 2.01 -0.45 19.06
N GLY A 261 1.79 0.35 18.01
CA GLY A 261 0.85 0.01 16.94
C GLY A 261 -0.63 0.18 17.31
N MET A 262 -0.93 0.98 18.33
CA MET A 262 -2.29 1.37 18.71
C MET A 262 -2.41 2.89 18.74
N ILE A 263 -3.54 3.43 18.29
CA ILE A 263 -3.72 4.86 18.08
C ILE A 263 -4.39 5.51 19.29
N PHE A 264 -3.80 6.60 19.78
CA PHE A 264 -4.44 7.51 20.73
C PHE A 264 -5.12 8.62 19.95
N TRP A 265 -6.44 8.57 19.87
CA TRP A 265 -7.24 9.55 19.15
C TRP A 265 -7.46 10.81 19.97
N HIS A 266 -7.12 11.98 19.40
CA HIS A 266 -7.49 13.27 19.97
C HIS A 266 -8.91 13.67 19.55
N ALA A 267 -9.47 14.69 20.18
CA ALA A 267 -10.86 15.08 19.95
C ALA A 267 -11.19 15.36 18.47
N LYS A 268 -10.28 16.03 17.75
CA LYS A 268 -10.46 16.32 16.32
C LYS A 268 -10.41 15.05 15.46
N GLY A 269 -9.43 14.17 15.70
CA GLY A 269 -9.33 12.89 14.99
C GLY A 269 -10.50 11.98 15.32
N TRP A 270 -10.94 11.95 16.58
CA TRP A 270 -12.12 11.19 16.97
C TRP A 270 -13.41 11.70 16.32
N THR A 271 -13.52 13.01 16.08
CA THR A 271 -14.64 13.56 15.32
C THR A 271 -14.65 13.04 13.87
N ILE A 272 -13.50 12.99 13.20
CA ILE A 272 -13.40 12.38 11.84
C ILE A 272 -13.86 10.92 11.89
N TRP A 273 -13.38 10.17 12.88
CA TRP A 273 -13.79 8.79 13.11
C TRP A 273 -15.31 8.64 13.19
N GLN A 274 -15.92 9.41 14.08
CA GLN A 274 -17.38 9.37 14.28
C GLN A 274 -18.16 9.70 13.00
N VAL A 275 -17.69 10.66 12.22
CA VAL A 275 -18.34 11.02 10.94
C VAL A 275 -18.24 9.87 9.94
N VAL A 276 -17.08 9.24 9.80
CA VAL A 276 -16.88 8.07 8.93
C VAL A 276 -17.75 6.90 9.39
N GLU A 277 -17.73 6.58 10.67
CA GLU A 277 -18.51 5.48 11.26
C GLU A 277 -20.03 5.70 11.10
N GLN A 278 -20.53 6.92 11.34
CA GLN A 278 -21.93 7.26 11.12
C GLN A 278 -22.36 7.19 9.66
N PHE A 279 -21.48 7.58 8.73
CA PHE A 279 -21.72 7.41 7.31
C PHE A 279 -21.85 5.93 6.96
N MET A 280 -20.95 5.09 7.42
CA MET A 280 -20.98 3.65 7.16
C MET A 280 -22.19 2.96 7.81
N ARG A 281 -22.67 3.42 8.99
CA ARG A 281 -23.93 2.92 9.57
C ARG A 281 -25.13 3.16 8.66
N ARG A 282 -25.18 4.33 8.00
CA ARG A 282 -26.24 4.58 7.00
C ARG A 282 -26.10 3.64 5.82
N VAL A 283 -24.86 3.44 5.31
CA VAL A 283 -24.62 2.47 4.25
C VAL A 283 -25.10 1.07 4.66
N TYR A 284 -24.89 0.64 5.90
CA TYR A 284 -25.40 -0.64 6.40
C TYR A 284 -26.93 -0.67 6.41
N GLN A 285 -27.57 0.33 6.97
CA GLN A 285 -29.04 0.42 7.05
C GLN A 285 -29.68 0.44 5.66
N ASP A 286 -29.18 1.25 4.75
CA ASP A 286 -29.70 1.42 3.39
C ASP A 286 -29.56 0.14 2.54
N ASN A 287 -28.60 -0.74 2.89
CA ASN A 287 -28.32 -1.99 2.16
C ASN A 287 -28.70 -3.25 2.96
N GLY A 288 -29.54 -3.11 4.00
CA GLY A 288 -30.11 -4.25 4.73
C GLY A 288 -29.13 -5.05 5.58
N TYR A 289 -28.04 -4.43 6.04
CA TYR A 289 -27.13 -5.03 7.03
C TYR A 289 -27.67 -4.83 8.45
N LEU A 290 -27.62 -5.89 9.23
CA LEU A 290 -27.91 -5.88 10.66
C LEU A 290 -26.61 -5.60 11.40
N GLU A 291 -26.50 -4.45 12.08
CA GLU A 291 -25.34 -4.12 12.90
C GLU A 291 -25.35 -4.97 14.17
N VAL A 292 -24.25 -5.66 14.43
CA VAL A 292 -24.08 -6.54 15.59
C VAL A 292 -22.81 -6.18 16.34
N LYS A 293 -22.62 -6.75 17.54
CA LYS A 293 -21.40 -6.60 18.33
C LYS A 293 -20.99 -7.92 18.97
N THR A 294 -19.75 -8.33 18.74
CA THR A 294 -19.19 -9.55 19.33
C THR A 294 -18.15 -9.24 20.43
N PRO A 295 -17.95 -10.15 21.40
CA PRO A 295 -16.95 -9.98 22.44
C PRO A 295 -15.53 -9.83 21.89
N GLN A 296 -14.71 -9.01 22.54
CA GLN A 296 -13.30 -8.81 22.14
C GLN A 296 -12.40 -9.93 22.66
N VAL A 297 -12.65 -10.41 23.86
CA VAL A 297 -11.89 -11.48 24.51
C VAL A 297 -12.70 -12.77 24.45
N ILE A 298 -12.17 -13.77 23.76
CA ILE A 298 -12.87 -15.03 23.48
C ILE A 298 -11.99 -16.19 23.87
N ASP A 299 -12.61 -17.23 24.46
CA ASP A 299 -11.96 -18.45 24.88
C ASP A 299 -11.30 -19.19 23.70
N ARG A 300 -10.16 -19.81 23.97
CA ARG A 300 -9.36 -20.60 23.03
C ARG A 300 -10.17 -21.63 22.24
N THR A 301 -11.18 -22.25 22.87
CA THR A 301 -11.95 -23.33 22.25
C THR A 301 -12.66 -22.90 20.96
N LEU A 302 -13.13 -21.65 20.88
CA LEU A 302 -13.73 -21.14 19.64
C LEU A 302 -12.68 -20.99 18.51
N TRP A 303 -11.47 -20.56 18.87
CA TRP A 303 -10.36 -20.40 17.93
C TRP A 303 -9.80 -21.74 17.44
N GLU A 304 -9.85 -22.77 18.28
CA GLU A 304 -9.50 -24.15 17.91
C GLU A 304 -10.50 -24.72 16.90
N LYS A 305 -11.80 -24.61 17.20
CA LYS A 305 -12.87 -25.07 16.30
C LYS A 305 -12.82 -24.40 14.94
N SER A 306 -12.62 -23.10 14.89
CA SER A 306 -12.51 -22.33 13.65
C SER A 306 -11.20 -22.55 12.89
N GLY A 307 -10.17 -23.16 13.53
CA GLY A 307 -8.85 -23.40 12.94
C GLY A 307 -7.84 -22.25 13.07
N HIS A 308 -8.25 -21.11 13.61
CA HIS A 308 -7.35 -19.96 13.79
C HIS A 308 -6.22 -20.25 14.78
N TRP A 309 -6.49 -21.02 15.85
CA TRP A 309 -5.48 -21.36 16.85
C TRP A 309 -4.28 -22.12 16.26
N ALA A 310 -4.53 -23.04 15.35
CA ALA A 310 -3.48 -23.83 14.72
C ALA A 310 -2.66 -23.05 13.68
N LYS A 311 -3.31 -22.13 12.93
CA LYS A 311 -2.70 -21.48 11.77
C LYS A 311 -2.32 -20.01 11.98
N TYR A 312 -2.88 -19.36 12.99
CA TYR A 312 -2.77 -17.91 13.18
C TYR A 312 -2.29 -17.50 14.57
N ARG A 313 -1.99 -18.46 15.48
CA ARG A 313 -1.63 -18.18 16.87
C ARG A 313 -0.46 -17.21 17.05
N ALA A 314 0.55 -17.28 16.19
CA ALA A 314 1.71 -16.39 16.25
C ALA A 314 1.34 -14.91 16.16
N ASN A 315 0.21 -14.62 15.47
CA ASN A 315 -0.30 -13.27 15.26
C ASN A 315 -1.44 -12.90 16.23
N MET A 316 -1.70 -13.71 17.26
CA MET A 316 -2.75 -13.44 18.25
C MET A 316 -2.16 -12.93 19.57
N PHE A 317 -2.82 -11.93 20.17
CA PHE A 317 -2.60 -11.59 21.57
C PHE A 317 -3.38 -12.57 22.43
N THR A 318 -2.68 -13.28 23.30
CA THR A 318 -3.27 -14.29 24.19
C THR A 318 -3.10 -13.87 25.65
N THR A 319 -4.05 -14.25 26.49
CA THR A 319 -4.02 -14.04 27.93
C THR A 319 -4.54 -15.26 28.65
N GLU A 320 -4.23 -15.38 29.93
CA GLU A 320 -4.70 -16.45 30.81
C GLU A 320 -5.41 -15.86 32.03
N SER A 321 -6.57 -16.38 32.36
CA SER A 321 -7.32 -16.03 33.57
C SER A 321 -8.12 -17.23 34.03
N GLU A 322 -8.17 -17.47 35.35
CA GLU A 322 -8.94 -18.56 35.97
C GLU A 322 -8.63 -19.95 35.36
N ASN A 323 -7.36 -20.22 35.05
CA ASN A 323 -6.87 -21.45 34.40
C ASN A 323 -7.47 -21.69 32.98
N ARG A 324 -7.92 -20.64 32.31
CA ARG A 324 -8.41 -20.67 30.92
C ARG A 324 -7.60 -19.74 30.04
N TYR A 325 -7.36 -20.18 28.80
CA TYR A 325 -6.68 -19.39 27.79
C TYR A 325 -7.70 -18.62 26.93
N TYR A 326 -7.44 -17.35 26.73
CA TYR A 326 -8.24 -16.45 25.91
C TYR A 326 -7.36 -15.80 24.84
N ALA A 327 -7.99 -15.29 23.81
CA ALA A 327 -7.36 -14.40 22.87
C ALA A 327 -8.20 -13.13 22.65
N LEU A 328 -7.50 -12.01 22.44
CA LEU A 328 -8.15 -10.86 21.83
C LEU A 328 -8.45 -11.23 20.39
N LYS A 329 -9.69 -11.05 19.93
CA LYS A 329 -10.11 -11.49 18.61
C LYS A 329 -9.26 -10.85 17.49
N PRO A 330 -8.61 -11.65 16.63
CA PRO A 330 -7.92 -11.14 15.45
C PRO A 330 -8.85 -10.93 14.26
N MET A 331 -10.06 -11.50 14.31
CA MET A 331 -11.11 -11.50 13.29
C MET A 331 -12.49 -11.61 13.94
N ASN A 332 -13.55 -11.18 13.25
CA ASN A 332 -14.91 -11.19 13.76
C ASN A 332 -15.71 -12.42 13.30
N CYS A 333 -15.26 -13.12 12.25
CA CYS A 333 -16.02 -14.19 11.60
C CYS A 333 -16.53 -15.30 12.55
N PRO A 334 -15.76 -15.88 13.48
CA PRO A 334 -16.30 -16.89 14.38
C PRO A 334 -17.42 -16.35 15.28
N GLY A 335 -17.33 -15.08 15.70
CA GLY A 335 -18.36 -14.42 16.50
C GLY A 335 -19.67 -14.25 15.73
N HIS A 336 -19.62 -13.84 14.46
CA HIS A 336 -20.83 -13.71 13.63
C HIS A 336 -21.49 -15.05 13.38
N ILE A 337 -20.73 -16.13 13.22
CA ILE A 337 -21.29 -17.48 13.11
C ILE A 337 -22.01 -17.88 14.42
N GLN A 338 -21.51 -17.50 15.59
CA GLN A 338 -22.23 -17.75 16.85
C GLN A 338 -23.57 -16.99 16.92
N ILE A 339 -23.64 -15.76 16.39
CA ILE A 339 -24.90 -15.01 16.29
C ILE A 339 -25.85 -15.69 15.30
N PHE A 340 -25.35 -16.15 14.16
CA PHE A 340 -26.15 -16.93 13.21
C PHE A 340 -26.76 -18.18 13.86
N ASN A 341 -25.97 -18.90 14.66
CA ASN A 341 -26.34 -20.13 15.33
C ASN A 341 -27.25 -19.93 16.56
N ALA A 342 -27.48 -18.70 17.00
CA ALA A 342 -28.32 -18.44 18.18
C ALA A 342 -29.78 -18.86 17.99
N ASP A 343 -30.26 -18.89 16.74
CA ASP A 343 -31.60 -19.31 16.38
C ASP A 343 -31.60 -20.26 15.20
N LEU A 344 -32.68 -21.04 15.05
CA LEU A 344 -32.91 -21.85 13.87
C LEU A 344 -33.20 -20.95 12.66
N ARG A 345 -32.38 -21.04 11.63
CA ARG A 345 -32.52 -20.29 10.39
C ARG A 345 -33.21 -21.10 9.30
N SER A 346 -33.94 -20.45 8.42
CA SER A 346 -34.52 -21.03 7.22
C SER A 346 -33.95 -20.36 5.96
N TYR A 347 -34.13 -20.98 4.82
CA TYR A 347 -33.75 -20.40 3.52
C TYR A 347 -34.40 -19.03 3.26
N ARG A 348 -35.53 -18.72 3.91
CA ARG A 348 -36.23 -17.44 3.79
C ARG A 348 -35.53 -16.30 4.55
N ASP A 349 -34.65 -16.65 5.51
CA ASP A 349 -33.85 -15.68 6.26
C ASP A 349 -32.57 -15.30 5.50
N LEU A 350 -32.27 -15.99 4.39
CA LEU A 350 -31.08 -15.77 3.56
C LEU A 350 -31.40 -14.93 2.30
N PRO A 351 -30.52 -14.03 1.87
CA PRO A 351 -29.21 -13.74 2.49
C PRO A 351 -29.34 -12.94 3.78
N MET A 352 -28.64 -13.39 4.84
CA MET A 352 -28.53 -12.67 6.10
C MET A 352 -27.22 -11.88 6.09
N ARG A 353 -27.30 -10.55 6.17
CA ARG A 353 -26.14 -9.64 6.13
C ARG A 353 -25.87 -9.09 7.53
N LEU A 354 -24.80 -9.53 8.18
CA LEU A 354 -24.33 -8.99 9.46
C LEU A 354 -23.18 -8.02 9.23
N GLY A 355 -23.16 -6.90 9.96
CA GLY A 355 -22.09 -5.91 9.95
C GLY A 355 -21.63 -5.56 11.35
N GLU A 356 -20.34 -5.34 11.56
CA GLU A 356 -19.77 -4.94 12.84
C GLU A 356 -18.62 -3.95 12.63
N PHE A 357 -18.64 -2.84 13.38
CA PHE A 357 -17.40 -2.10 13.64
C PHE A 357 -16.61 -2.88 14.70
N GLY A 358 -15.91 -3.90 14.22
CA GLY A 358 -15.27 -4.89 15.05
C GLY A 358 -13.82 -4.51 15.39
N GLN A 359 -13.56 -4.23 16.67
CA GLN A 359 -12.19 -4.00 17.12
C GLN A 359 -11.42 -5.32 17.17
N CYS A 360 -10.38 -5.42 16.37
CA CYS A 360 -9.50 -6.57 16.24
C CYS A 360 -8.07 -6.23 16.67
N HIS A 361 -7.33 -7.28 17.11
CA HIS A 361 -5.94 -7.12 17.49
C HIS A 361 -5.09 -8.20 16.83
N ARG A 362 -3.99 -7.79 16.17
CA ARG A 362 -3.01 -8.68 15.53
C ARG A 362 -1.61 -8.33 16.00
N ASN A 363 -0.88 -9.33 16.48
CA ASN A 363 0.48 -9.15 16.95
C ASN A 363 1.46 -9.02 15.77
N GLU A 364 1.33 -7.94 15.03
CA GLU A 364 2.23 -7.59 13.93
C GLU A 364 3.66 -7.36 14.45
N PRO A 365 4.71 -7.80 13.71
CA PRO A 365 6.09 -7.52 14.08
C PRO A 365 6.35 -6.01 14.19
N SER A 366 7.11 -5.59 15.21
CA SER A 366 7.38 -4.16 15.45
C SER A 366 8.01 -3.44 14.26
N GLY A 367 8.89 -4.11 13.51
CA GLY A 367 9.53 -3.55 12.31
C GLY A 367 8.60 -3.35 11.11
N SER A 368 7.38 -3.91 11.16
CA SER A 368 6.37 -3.74 10.11
C SER A 368 5.37 -2.62 10.39
N LEU A 369 5.36 -2.06 11.60
CA LEU A 369 4.42 -1.01 12.00
C LEU A 369 4.70 0.30 11.25
N HIS A 370 3.63 0.96 10.79
CA HIS A 370 3.75 2.21 10.02
C HIS A 370 2.57 3.14 10.28
N GLY A 371 2.68 4.01 11.27
CA GLY A 371 1.63 4.97 11.62
C GLY A 371 0.26 4.32 11.75
N MET A 372 -0.74 4.87 11.06
CA MET A 372 -2.10 4.32 10.96
C MET A 372 -2.24 3.25 9.88
N MET A 373 -1.27 3.14 8.95
CA MET A 373 -1.36 2.23 7.81
C MET A 373 -1.16 0.76 8.18
N ARG A 374 -0.33 0.48 9.19
CA ARG A 374 -0.13 -0.85 9.72
C ARG A 374 -0.02 -0.83 11.24
N VAL A 375 -1.06 -1.29 11.89
CA VAL A 375 -1.28 -1.21 13.34
C VAL A 375 -1.49 -2.60 13.94
N ARG A 376 -1.44 -2.69 15.27
CA ARG A 376 -1.75 -3.92 16.02
C ARG A 376 -3.18 -3.94 16.54
N GLY A 377 -3.74 -2.80 16.91
CA GLY A 377 -5.14 -2.63 17.29
C GLY A 377 -5.87 -1.79 16.25
N PHE A 378 -6.95 -2.30 15.69
CA PHE A 378 -7.71 -1.64 14.64
C PHE A 378 -9.18 -2.03 14.67
N THR A 379 -10.02 -1.16 14.13
CA THR A 379 -11.45 -1.40 13.97
C THR A 379 -11.76 -1.62 12.50
N GLN A 380 -12.37 -2.74 12.19
CA GLN A 380 -12.82 -3.10 10.84
C GLN A 380 -14.30 -2.79 10.64
N ASP A 381 -14.68 -2.26 9.48
CA ASP A 381 -16.06 -2.26 8.98
C ASP A 381 -16.41 -3.65 8.43
N ASP A 382 -16.29 -4.64 9.28
CA ASP A 382 -16.37 -6.04 8.91
C ASP A 382 -17.82 -6.49 8.76
N GLY A 383 -18.05 -7.43 7.86
CA GLY A 383 -19.35 -8.04 7.70
C GLY A 383 -19.30 -9.42 7.09
N HIS A 384 -20.35 -10.20 7.39
CA HIS A 384 -20.51 -11.56 6.91
C HIS A 384 -21.91 -11.74 6.34
N ILE A 385 -21.97 -12.22 5.10
CA ILE A 385 -23.23 -12.51 4.43
C ILE A 385 -23.39 -14.01 4.42
N PHE A 386 -24.38 -14.53 5.12
CA PHE A 386 -24.77 -15.92 5.06
C PHE A 386 -25.79 -16.08 3.95
N CYS A 387 -25.50 -16.93 2.97
CA CYS A 387 -26.32 -17.07 1.78
C CYS A 387 -26.33 -18.52 1.26
N THR A 388 -27.21 -18.79 0.30
CA THR A 388 -27.17 -20.03 -0.48
C THR A 388 -26.14 -19.92 -1.61
N GLU A 389 -25.74 -21.04 -2.21
CA GLU A 389 -24.79 -21.02 -3.35
C GLU A 389 -25.32 -20.15 -4.50
N ASP A 390 -26.61 -20.19 -4.79
CA ASP A 390 -27.24 -19.44 -5.89
C ASP A 390 -27.26 -17.92 -5.65
N GLN A 391 -27.14 -17.49 -4.40
CA GLN A 391 -27.12 -16.07 -4.01
C GLN A 391 -25.71 -15.45 -4.08
N ILE A 392 -24.63 -16.23 -4.21
CA ILE A 392 -23.25 -15.71 -4.20
C ILE A 392 -23.05 -14.63 -5.26
N LEU A 393 -23.47 -14.90 -6.50
CA LEU A 393 -23.30 -13.97 -7.62
C LEU A 393 -23.98 -12.63 -7.34
N SER A 394 -25.25 -12.65 -6.98
CA SER A 394 -26.02 -11.42 -6.70
C SER A 394 -25.45 -10.62 -5.53
N GLU A 395 -25.00 -11.30 -4.46
CA GLU A 395 -24.41 -10.65 -3.30
C GLU A 395 -23.03 -10.02 -3.62
N CYS A 396 -22.19 -10.68 -4.42
CA CYS A 396 -20.91 -10.11 -4.87
C CYS A 396 -21.09 -8.89 -5.79
N VAL A 397 -22.07 -8.93 -6.70
CA VAL A 397 -22.42 -7.80 -7.58
C VAL A 397 -22.90 -6.61 -6.74
N GLU A 398 -23.83 -6.84 -5.83
CA GLU A 398 -24.39 -5.80 -4.98
C GLU A 398 -23.32 -5.20 -4.05
N PHE A 399 -22.48 -6.04 -3.46
CA PHE A 399 -21.37 -5.58 -2.65
C PHE A 399 -20.39 -4.70 -3.44
N THR A 400 -20.06 -5.10 -4.69
CA THR A 400 -19.18 -4.29 -5.56
C THR A 400 -19.79 -2.93 -5.88
N ARG A 401 -21.12 -2.86 -6.09
CA ARG A 401 -21.84 -1.60 -6.27
C ARG A 401 -21.67 -0.70 -5.03
N ILE A 402 -21.90 -1.24 -3.84
CA ILE A 402 -21.78 -0.50 -2.58
C ILE A 402 -20.34 0.02 -2.41
N VAL A 403 -19.32 -0.80 -2.64
CA VAL A 403 -17.91 -0.40 -2.54
C VAL A 403 -17.63 0.81 -3.44
N ARG A 404 -18.07 0.76 -4.70
CA ARG A 404 -17.86 1.85 -5.66
C ARG A 404 -18.52 3.15 -5.22
N GLU A 405 -19.76 3.10 -4.75
CA GLU A 405 -20.49 4.27 -4.25
C GLU A 405 -19.84 4.89 -3.02
N VAL A 406 -19.41 4.05 -2.07
CA VAL A 406 -18.69 4.50 -0.87
C VAL A 406 -17.38 5.18 -1.25
N TYR A 407 -16.56 4.55 -2.09
CA TYR A 407 -15.27 5.11 -2.48
C TYR A 407 -15.42 6.43 -3.22
N HIS A 408 -16.37 6.51 -4.16
CA HIS A 408 -16.68 7.76 -4.85
C HIS A 408 -17.13 8.87 -3.87
N THR A 409 -17.94 8.54 -2.88
CA THR A 409 -18.36 9.51 -1.84
C THR A 409 -17.17 10.07 -1.05
N PHE A 410 -16.11 9.29 -0.86
CA PHE A 410 -14.87 9.74 -0.22
C PHE A 410 -13.86 10.39 -1.20
N GLY A 411 -14.22 10.57 -2.48
CA GLY A 411 -13.39 11.24 -3.49
C GLY A 411 -12.38 10.34 -4.20
N PHE A 412 -12.54 9.02 -4.12
CA PHE A 412 -11.69 8.06 -4.84
C PHE A 412 -12.38 7.59 -6.12
N GLU A 413 -11.78 7.95 -7.28
CA GLU A 413 -12.33 7.62 -8.61
C GLU A 413 -11.72 6.33 -9.19
N ASP A 414 -10.42 6.12 -8.97
CA ASP A 414 -9.66 5.01 -9.54
C ASP A 414 -9.66 3.79 -8.60
N ILE A 415 -10.46 2.78 -8.96
CA ILE A 415 -10.55 1.51 -8.24
C ILE A 415 -9.99 0.41 -9.12
N ALA A 416 -8.94 -0.28 -8.66
CA ALA A 416 -8.42 -1.48 -9.32
C ALA A 416 -8.99 -2.74 -8.65
N PHE A 417 -9.52 -3.64 -9.47
CA PHE A 417 -10.09 -4.91 -9.02
C PHE A 417 -9.07 -6.03 -9.24
N LYS A 418 -8.89 -6.88 -8.23
CA LYS A 418 -8.01 -8.04 -8.32
C LYS A 418 -8.71 -9.28 -7.80
N VAL A 419 -8.52 -10.42 -8.47
CA VAL A 419 -9.07 -11.71 -8.04
C VAL A 419 -7.93 -12.61 -7.60
N ALA A 420 -7.87 -12.87 -6.29
CA ALA A 420 -6.88 -13.76 -5.71
C ALA A 420 -7.45 -15.18 -5.64
N THR A 421 -6.79 -16.10 -6.35
CA THR A 421 -7.24 -17.49 -6.51
C THR A 421 -6.58 -18.43 -5.52
N ARG A 422 -6.93 -19.71 -5.57
CA ARG A 422 -6.53 -20.76 -4.63
C ARG A 422 -5.03 -20.85 -4.40
N PRO A 423 -4.55 -20.85 -3.13
CA PRO A 423 -3.16 -21.10 -2.80
C PRO A 423 -2.83 -22.61 -2.83
N ALA A 424 -1.53 -22.93 -2.87
CA ALA A 424 -1.05 -24.31 -2.83
C ALA A 424 -1.51 -25.04 -1.55
N MET A 425 -1.42 -24.36 -0.39
CA MET A 425 -1.91 -24.87 0.89
C MET A 425 -3.29 -24.28 1.18
N ARG A 426 -4.33 -25.09 0.98
CA ARG A 426 -5.73 -24.71 1.18
C ARG A 426 -6.51 -25.80 1.91
N ILE A 427 -7.74 -25.51 2.29
CA ILE A 427 -8.73 -26.47 2.79
C ILE A 427 -9.88 -26.59 1.79
N GLY A 428 -10.58 -27.73 1.81
CA GLY A 428 -11.67 -28.03 0.91
C GLY A 428 -11.23 -28.69 -0.41
N GLU A 429 -12.21 -29.23 -1.12
CA GLU A 429 -12.01 -29.94 -2.39
C GLU A 429 -11.91 -28.98 -3.57
N ASP A 430 -11.22 -29.37 -4.65
CA ASP A 430 -11.02 -28.56 -5.85
C ASP A 430 -12.34 -28.12 -6.49
N ALA A 431 -13.35 -28.98 -6.51
CA ALA A 431 -14.66 -28.65 -7.06
C ALA A 431 -15.36 -27.49 -6.33
N VAL A 432 -15.14 -27.34 -5.02
CA VAL A 432 -15.67 -26.22 -4.23
C VAL A 432 -14.92 -24.93 -4.60
N TRP A 433 -13.59 -25.01 -4.77
CA TRP A 433 -12.79 -23.87 -5.21
C TRP A 433 -13.15 -23.43 -6.63
N ASP A 434 -13.39 -24.39 -7.56
CA ASP A 434 -13.82 -24.07 -8.92
C ASP A 434 -15.12 -23.27 -8.93
N LYS A 435 -16.11 -23.65 -8.12
CA LYS A 435 -17.37 -22.90 -7.97
C LYS A 435 -17.16 -21.51 -7.39
N ALA A 436 -16.35 -21.40 -6.33
CA ALA A 436 -16.10 -20.14 -5.66
C ALA A 436 -15.38 -19.15 -6.60
N GLU A 437 -14.34 -19.59 -7.28
CA GLU A 437 -13.60 -18.77 -8.23
C GLU A 437 -14.46 -18.34 -9.42
N ALA A 438 -15.23 -19.28 -9.99
CA ALA A 438 -16.17 -18.98 -11.08
C ALA A 438 -17.21 -17.92 -10.68
N ALA A 439 -17.74 -17.98 -9.46
CA ALA A 439 -18.70 -16.99 -8.97
C ALA A 439 -18.07 -15.58 -8.87
N LEU A 440 -16.81 -15.48 -8.41
CA LEU A 440 -16.09 -14.20 -8.33
C LEU A 440 -15.80 -13.63 -9.74
N PHE A 441 -15.32 -14.46 -10.67
CA PHE A 441 -15.10 -14.03 -12.05
C PHE A 441 -16.39 -13.56 -12.71
N HIS A 442 -17.46 -14.35 -12.64
CA HIS A 442 -18.76 -13.99 -13.20
C HIS A 442 -19.32 -12.69 -12.60
N SER A 443 -19.07 -12.41 -11.31
CA SER A 443 -19.55 -11.17 -10.69
C SER A 443 -18.90 -9.95 -11.32
N LEU A 444 -17.58 -9.96 -11.55
CA LEU A 444 -16.85 -8.85 -12.17
C LEU A 444 -17.14 -8.74 -13.67
N ASP A 445 -17.22 -9.86 -14.38
CA ASP A 445 -17.59 -9.91 -15.80
C ASP A 445 -19.00 -9.33 -16.04
N SER A 446 -19.98 -9.64 -15.16
CA SER A 446 -21.35 -9.13 -15.27
C SER A 446 -21.44 -7.61 -15.08
N ILE A 447 -20.54 -7.03 -14.31
CA ILE A 447 -20.43 -5.57 -14.08
C ILE A 447 -19.62 -4.89 -15.20
N GLY A 448 -18.82 -5.65 -15.95
CA GLY A 448 -17.99 -5.17 -17.05
C GLY A 448 -16.79 -4.35 -16.59
N VAL A 449 -16.23 -4.65 -15.40
CA VAL A 449 -15.02 -3.98 -14.89
C VAL A 449 -13.76 -4.80 -15.21
N PRO A 450 -12.66 -4.16 -15.62
CA PRO A 450 -11.39 -4.85 -15.81
C PRO A 450 -10.81 -5.28 -14.44
N TYR A 451 -10.19 -6.46 -14.40
CA TYR A 451 -9.53 -6.97 -13.20
C TYR A 451 -8.23 -7.71 -13.51
N GLU A 452 -7.36 -7.77 -12.52
CA GLU A 452 -6.11 -8.54 -12.52
C GLU A 452 -6.33 -9.84 -11.74
N VAL A 453 -5.79 -10.95 -12.25
CA VAL A 453 -5.78 -12.24 -11.52
C VAL A 453 -4.48 -12.38 -10.76
N LEU A 454 -4.56 -12.71 -9.46
CA LEU A 454 -3.44 -12.99 -8.57
C LEU A 454 -3.41 -14.48 -8.23
N PRO A 455 -2.71 -15.31 -9.02
CA PRO A 455 -2.72 -16.75 -8.80
C PRO A 455 -2.05 -17.13 -7.46
N GLY A 456 -2.76 -17.92 -6.65
CA GLY A 456 -2.20 -18.44 -5.40
C GLY A 456 -2.27 -17.49 -4.20
N GLU A 457 -2.82 -16.27 -4.34
CA GLU A 457 -2.87 -15.27 -3.27
C GLU A 457 -4.20 -15.26 -2.48
N GLY A 458 -5.10 -16.16 -2.78
CA GLY A 458 -6.32 -16.38 -2.00
C GLY A 458 -6.01 -16.82 -0.56
N ALA A 459 -6.98 -16.65 0.35
CA ALA A 459 -6.82 -17.20 1.69
C ALA A 459 -6.92 -18.73 1.66
N PHE A 460 -6.41 -19.38 2.69
CA PHE A 460 -6.43 -20.85 2.77
C PHE A 460 -7.84 -21.47 2.77
N TYR A 461 -8.90 -20.69 3.01
CA TYR A 461 -10.30 -21.12 3.10
C TYR A 461 -11.20 -20.58 1.98
N GLY A 462 -10.71 -19.68 1.11
CA GLY A 462 -11.50 -19.20 -0.03
C GLY A 462 -10.81 -18.15 -0.91
N PRO A 463 -11.22 -18.04 -2.18
CA PRO A 463 -10.78 -17.00 -3.09
C PRO A 463 -11.41 -15.66 -2.72
N LYS A 464 -10.86 -14.56 -3.21
CA LYS A 464 -11.33 -13.21 -2.87
C LYS A 464 -11.23 -12.25 -4.05
N ILE A 465 -12.12 -11.25 -4.07
CA ILE A 465 -11.93 -10.01 -4.82
C ILE A 465 -11.32 -8.99 -3.86
N GLU A 466 -10.26 -8.33 -4.29
CA GLU A 466 -9.63 -7.21 -3.62
C GLU A 466 -9.94 -5.92 -4.35
N TYR A 467 -10.33 -4.88 -3.60
CA TYR A 467 -10.59 -3.54 -4.11
C TYR A 467 -9.44 -2.64 -3.70
N HIS A 468 -8.64 -2.24 -4.68
CA HIS A 468 -7.47 -1.41 -4.49
C HIS A 468 -7.77 0.03 -4.90
N LEU A 469 -7.38 0.97 -4.04
CA LEU A 469 -7.46 2.40 -4.33
C LEU A 469 -6.09 2.93 -4.71
N LYS A 470 -6.08 3.83 -5.70
CA LYS A 470 -4.93 4.70 -5.95
C LYS A 470 -5.15 6.01 -5.21
N ASP A 471 -4.20 6.37 -4.37
CA ASP A 471 -4.20 7.69 -3.75
C ASP A 471 -3.75 8.78 -4.75
N CYS A 472 -3.81 10.04 -4.33
CA CYS A 472 -3.38 11.18 -5.16
C CYS A 472 -1.88 11.16 -5.53
N LEU A 473 -1.09 10.27 -4.94
CA LEU A 473 0.33 10.05 -5.22
C LEU A 473 0.56 8.82 -6.11
N GLY A 474 -0.52 8.17 -6.57
CA GLY A 474 -0.48 6.96 -7.40
C GLY A 474 -0.13 5.67 -6.65
N ARG A 475 -0.06 5.69 -5.30
CA ARG A 475 0.19 4.48 -4.50
C ARG A 475 -1.08 3.65 -4.42
N SER A 476 -0.94 2.33 -4.57
CA SER A 476 -2.06 1.37 -4.50
C SER A 476 -2.24 0.86 -3.06
N TRP A 477 -3.47 0.93 -2.54
CA TRP A 477 -3.85 0.48 -1.22
C TRP A 477 -5.00 -0.52 -1.32
N GLN A 478 -4.80 -1.74 -0.83
CA GLN A 478 -5.89 -2.69 -0.63
C GLN A 478 -6.75 -2.23 0.55
N CYS A 479 -8.01 -1.90 0.29
CA CYS A 479 -8.98 -1.47 1.30
C CYS A 479 -10.11 -2.48 1.43
N GLY A 480 -10.95 -2.58 0.41
CA GLY A 480 -12.08 -3.49 0.41
C GLY A 480 -11.70 -4.92 0.01
N THR A 481 -12.52 -5.84 0.44
CA THR A 481 -12.43 -7.25 0.04
C THR A 481 -13.79 -7.93 0.14
N VAL A 482 -14.06 -8.88 -0.74
CA VAL A 482 -15.10 -9.88 -0.56
C VAL A 482 -14.50 -11.26 -0.81
N GLN A 483 -14.76 -12.20 0.08
CA GLN A 483 -14.16 -13.52 0.09
C GLN A 483 -15.22 -14.59 0.29
N VAL A 484 -15.21 -15.61 -0.55
CA VAL A 484 -16.17 -16.72 -0.50
C VAL A 484 -15.63 -17.83 0.40
N ASP A 485 -16.41 -18.24 1.37
CA ASP A 485 -16.06 -19.29 2.34
C ASP A 485 -17.16 -20.36 2.41
N PHE A 486 -16.83 -21.55 1.98
CA PHE A 486 -17.68 -22.75 2.09
C PHE A 486 -17.36 -23.61 3.32
N GLN A 487 -16.36 -23.24 4.12
CA GLN A 487 -15.77 -24.14 5.12
C GLN A 487 -16.09 -23.75 6.56
N MET A 488 -15.88 -22.50 6.92
CA MET A 488 -15.96 -22.05 8.30
C MET A 488 -17.35 -22.18 8.91
N PRO A 489 -18.47 -21.88 8.20
CA PRO A 489 -19.79 -22.07 8.74
C PRO A 489 -20.05 -23.50 9.22
N GLY A 490 -19.73 -24.50 8.38
CA GLY A 490 -19.89 -25.92 8.74
C GLY A 490 -18.98 -26.37 9.90
N ARG A 491 -17.74 -25.87 9.95
CA ARG A 491 -16.81 -26.17 11.05
C ARG A 491 -17.32 -25.67 12.41
N LEU A 492 -18.08 -24.60 12.42
CA LEU A 492 -18.69 -24.01 13.61
C LEU A 492 -20.16 -24.38 13.80
N GLY A 493 -20.67 -25.36 13.01
CA GLY A 493 -21.99 -25.94 13.15
C GLY A 493 -23.13 -25.04 12.67
N ALA A 494 -22.87 -24.13 11.72
CA ALA A 494 -23.92 -23.30 11.13
C ALA A 494 -24.75 -24.12 10.12
N GLU A 495 -26.07 -24.12 10.31
CA GLU A 495 -27.02 -24.79 9.46
C GLU A 495 -28.28 -23.95 9.26
N TYR A 496 -28.95 -24.13 8.14
CA TYR A 496 -30.29 -23.61 7.88
C TYR A 496 -31.22 -24.68 7.33
N VAL A 497 -32.51 -24.50 7.50
CA VAL A 497 -33.54 -25.37 6.92
C VAL A 497 -33.79 -24.91 5.48
N ALA A 498 -33.50 -25.76 4.52
CA ALA A 498 -33.73 -25.53 3.10
C ALA A 498 -35.23 -25.70 2.73
N GLU A 499 -35.58 -25.35 1.50
CA GLU A 499 -36.98 -25.43 0.98
C GLU A 499 -37.55 -26.86 1.04
N ASP A 500 -36.68 -27.85 0.87
CA ASP A 500 -37.00 -29.28 0.97
C ASP A 500 -37.01 -29.82 2.42
N ASN A 501 -36.97 -28.96 3.41
CA ASN A 501 -36.83 -29.25 4.85
C ASN A 501 -35.54 -29.98 5.25
N SER A 502 -34.57 -30.12 4.35
CA SER A 502 -33.23 -30.63 4.71
C SER A 502 -32.40 -29.59 5.45
N ARG A 503 -31.39 -30.03 6.22
CA ARG A 503 -30.41 -29.18 6.83
C ARG A 503 -29.25 -28.96 5.86
N LYS A 504 -28.89 -27.69 5.61
CA LYS A 504 -27.78 -27.33 4.75
C LYS A 504 -26.87 -26.32 5.45
N VAL A 505 -25.58 -26.38 5.13
CA VAL A 505 -24.59 -25.39 5.59
C VAL A 505 -24.67 -24.16 4.67
N PRO A 506 -24.79 -22.95 5.20
CA PRO A 506 -24.76 -21.74 4.37
C PRO A 506 -23.35 -21.48 3.84
N VAL A 507 -23.28 -20.83 2.68
CA VAL A 507 -22.05 -20.16 2.23
C VAL A 507 -21.91 -18.86 3.02
N MET A 508 -20.69 -18.49 3.36
CA MET A 508 -20.40 -17.20 4.02
C MET A 508 -19.50 -16.34 3.14
N LEU A 509 -19.92 -15.11 2.90
CA LEU A 509 -19.07 -14.10 2.26
C LEU A 509 -18.51 -13.20 3.36
N HIS A 510 -17.21 -13.21 3.53
CA HIS A 510 -16.51 -12.22 4.36
C HIS A 510 -16.37 -10.95 3.54
N ARG A 511 -16.72 -9.80 4.09
CA ARG A 511 -16.56 -8.53 3.38
C ARG A 511 -16.11 -7.39 4.28
N ALA A 512 -15.29 -6.52 3.74
CA ALA A 512 -14.98 -5.21 4.30
C ALA A 512 -14.97 -4.18 3.16
N ILE A 513 -15.48 -2.98 3.41
CA ILE A 513 -15.51 -1.88 2.44
C ILE A 513 -14.30 -0.98 2.65
N LEU A 514 -14.15 -0.41 3.85
CA LEU A 514 -13.03 0.46 4.20
C LEU A 514 -11.79 -0.34 4.64
N GLY A 515 -12.01 -1.55 5.17
CA GLY A 515 -11.01 -2.34 5.85
C GLY A 515 -10.81 -1.84 7.29
N SER A 516 -9.59 -1.42 7.65
CA SER A 516 -9.35 -0.77 8.95
C SER A 516 -9.71 0.71 8.87
N LEU A 517 -10.52 1.20 9.83
CA LEU A 517 -10.87 2.63 9.93
C LEU A 517 -9.62 3.49 10.18
N GLU A 518 -8.65 2.98 10.93
CA GLU A 518 -7.37 3.65 11.16
C GLU A 518 -6.64 3.89 9.85
N ARG A 519 -6.46 2.83 9.04
CA ARG A 519 -5.83 2.95 7.71
C ARG A 519 -6.63 3.87 6.80
N TRP A 520 -7.94 3.73 6.77
CA TRP A 520 -8.82 4.55 5.95
C TRP A 520 -8.69 6.04 6.28
N ILE A 521 -8.75 6.40 7.56
CA ILE A 521 -8.60 7.79 7.99
C ILE A 521 -7.17 8.29 7.69
N GLY A 522 -6.15 7.45 7.89
CA GLY A 522 -4.78 7.77 7.49
C GLY A 522 -4.68 8.09 5.99
N MET A 523 -5.32 7.29 5.14
CA MET A 523 -5.39 7.55 3.70
C MET A 523 -6.14 8.85 3.38
N LEU A 524 -7.25 9.16 4.05
CA LEU A 524 -7.97 10.40 3.87
C LEU A 524 -7.12 11.62 4.26
N ILE A 525 -6.38 11.54 5.36
CA ILE A 525 -5.45 12.61 5.78
C ILE A 525 -4.42 12.87 4.67
N GLU A 526 -3.83 11.84 4.10
CA GLU A 526 -2.85 11.97 3.02
C GLU A 526 -3.49 12.44 1.70
N HIS A 527 -4.65 11.86 1.34
CA HIS A 527 -5.38 12.22 0.11
C HIS A 527 -5.74 13.70 0.08
N TYR A 528 -6.32 14.21 1.16
CA TYR A 528 -6.71 15.60 1.29
C TYR A 528 -5.60 16.52 1.84
N ALA A 529 -4.38 16.02 2.07
CA ALA A 529 -3.29 16.77 2.70
C ALA A 529 -3.75 17.47 4.01
N GLY A 530 -4.57 16.79 4.81
CA GLY A 530 -5.19 17.29 6.02
C GLY A 530 -6.36 18.27 5.82
N ALA A 531 -6.59 18.73 4.58
CA ALA A 531 -7.65 19.68 4.24
C ALA A 531 -8.96 18.94 3.93
N MET A 532 -9.54 18.26 4.93
CA MET A 532 -10.76 17.47 4.79
C MET A 532 -11.90 18.29 4.18
N PRO A 533 -12.72 17.71 3.28
CA PRO A 533 -13.95 18.38 2.81
C PRO A 533 -14.88 18.69 3.98
N VAL A 534 -15.81 19.61 3.77
CA VAL A 534 -16.69 20.14 4.83
C VAL A 534 -17.36 19.04 5.65
N TRP A 535 -17.88 18.01 5.00
CA TRP A 535 -18.58 16.92 5.68
C TRP A 535 -17.69 16.04 6.57
N LEU A 536 -16.38 15.92 6.24
CA LEU A 536 -15.38 15.15 7.02
C LEU A 536 -14.62 16.03 8.03
N SER A 537 -14.62 17.34 7.86
CA SER A 537 -13.80 18.24 8.68
C SER A 537 -14.20 18.18 10.17
N PRO A 538 -13.24 18.11 11.12
CA PRO A 538 -13.53 18.15 12.55
C PRO A 538 -14.30 19.40 12.97
N PHE A 539 -13.91 20.54 12.38
CA PHE A 539 -14.63 21.80 12.47
C PHE A 539 -14.89 22.33 11.06
N GLN A 540 -16.15 22.55 10.73
CA GLN A 540 -16.59 23.05 9.44
C GLN A 540 -16.41 24.54 9.32
N VAL A 541 -16.60 25.25 10.43
CA VAL A 541 -16.49 26.70 10.53
C VAL A 541 -15.69 27.09 11.79
N ALA A 542 -14.80 28.06 11.63
CA ALA A 542 -14.18 28.76 12.74
C ALA A 542 -14.71 30.20 12.79
N VAL A 543 -15.29 30.63 13.91
CA VAL A 543 -15.77 31.99 14.11
C VAL A 543 -14.73 32.80 14.84
N ALA A 544 -14.29 33.92 14.27
CA ALA A 544 -13.25 34.79 14.84
C ALA A 544 -13.75 36.22 15.05
N SER A 545 -13.65 36.74 16.29
CA SER A 545 -13.90 38.14 16.58
C SER A 545 -12.72 39.02 16.22
N ILE A 546 -12.97 40.27 15.75
CA ILE A 546 -11.90 41.24 15.47
C ILE A 546 -11.36 41.83 16.76
N THR A 547 -12.25 42.25 17.68
CA THR A 547 -11.91 42.77 19.00
C THR A 547 -12.78 42.11 20.08
N ASP A 548 -12.57 42.46 21.34
CA ASP A 548 -13.34 41.90 22.46
C ASP A 548 -14.81 42.36 22.44
N ASP A 549 -15.13 43.50 21.83
CA ASP A 549 -16.50 44.03 21.73
C ASP A 549 -17.46 43.13 20.92
N GLN A 550 -16.91 42.28 20.05
CA GLN A 550 -17.70 41.35 19.26
C GLN A 550 -17.72 39.92 19.82
N VAL A 551 -17.07 39.64 20.96
CA VAL A 551 -16.99 38.29 21.54
C VAL A 551 -18.38 37.67 21.77
N ASP A 552 -19.33 38.43 22.33
CA ASP A 552 -20.67 37.91 22.59
C ASP A 552 -21.45 37.64 21.30
N TYR A 553 -21.27 38.49 20.28
CA TYR A 553 -21.85 38.25 18.96
C TYR A 553 -21.23 37.02 18.31
N ALA A 554 -19.90 36.86 18.35
CA ALA A 554 -19.21 35.67 17.83
C ALA A 554 -19.71 34.38 18.51
N LYS A 555 -19.90 34.40 19.84
CA LYS A 555 -20.50 33.27 20.57
C LYS A 555 -21.93 32.98 20.13
N SER A 556 -22.75 34.01 19.93
CA SER A 556 -24.13 33.87 19.45
C SER A 556 -24.15 33.26 18.03
N VAL A 557 -23.33 33.74 17.14
CA VAL A 557 -23.19 33.18 15.78
C VAL A 557 -22.75 31.71 15.82
N ALA A 558 -21.73 31.39 16.61
CA ALA A 558 -21.29 30.00 16.78
C ALA A 558 -22.39 29.10 17.37
N GLN A 559 -23.19 29.62 18.33
CA GLN A 559 -24.30 28.88 18.91
C GLN A 559 -25.41 28.59 17.89
N GLN A 560 -25.77 29.57 17.05
CA GLN A 560 -26.73 29.36 15.95
C GLN A 560 -26.26 28.27 14.97
N MET A 561 -24.99 28.30 14.57
CA MET A 561 -24.39 27.29 13.70
C MET A 561 -24.41 25.91 14.36
N LYS A 562 -24.06 25.81 15.66
CA LYS A 562 -24.11 24.55 16.41
C LYS A 562 -25.54 24.01 16.53
N ALA A 563 -26.53 24.90 16.78
CA ALA A 563 -27.93 24.52 16.83
C ALA A 563 -28.46 23.98 15.50
N ALA A 564 -27.87 24.41 14.38
CA ALA A 564 -28.12 23.88 13.05
C ALA A 564 -27.33 22.59 12.73
N GLY A 565 -26.62 22.00 13.71
CA GLY A 565 -25.87 20.75 13.54
C GLY A 565 -24.49 20.89 12.95
N LEU A 566 -23.96 22.11 12.81
CA LEU A 566 -22.61 22.33 12.30
C LEU A 566 -21.54 22.16 13.41
N ARG A 567 -20.39 21.63 13.04
CA ARG A 567 -19.20 21.53 13.92
C ARG A 567 -18.43 22.84 13.86
N VAL A 568 -18.46 23.61 14.94
CA VAL A 568 -17.96 24.99 15.00
C VAL A 568 -16.96 25.17 16.13
N THR A 569 -15.85 25.81 15.83
CA THR A 569 -14.91 26.34 16.82
C THR A 569 -14.94 27.87 16.83
N THR A 570 -14.35 28.48 17.87
CA THR A 570 -14.26 29.95 17.99
C THR A 570 -12.84 30.37 18.32
N ASP A 571 -12.40 31.50 17.76
CA ASP A 571 -11.15 32.18 18.18
C ASP A 571 -11.50 33.58 18.70
N LEU A 572 -11.59 33.68 20.01
CA LEU A 572 -12.02 34.88 20.74
C LEU A 572 -10.86 35.57 21.47
N ARG A 573 -9.60 35.17 21.17
CA ARG A 573 -8.40 35.75 21.80
C ARG A 573 -8.25 37.22 21.42
N GLY A 574 -7.62 38.00 22.29
CA GLY A 574 -7.29 39.42 22.06
C GLY A 574 -6.13 39.64 21.06
N GLU A 575 -6.08 38.82 19.96
CA GLU A 575 -5.04 38.82 18.95
C GLU A 575 -5.48 39.56 17.68
N LYS A 576 -4.51 40.05 16.89
CA LYS A 576 -4.79 40.68 15.59
C LYS A 576 -5.50 39.69 14.67
N ILE A 577 -6.58 40.16 14.00
CA ILE A 577 -7.43 39.29 13.15
C ILE A 577 -6.62 38.57 12.06
N ASN A 578 -5.61 39.20 11.46
CA ASN A 578 -4.77 38.55 10.47
C ASN A 578 -3.95 37.39 11.04
N TYR A 579 -3.55 37.47 12.30
CA TYR A 579 -2.85 36.38 12.99
C TYR A 579 -3.83 35.21 13.22
N LYS A 580 -5.03 35.47 13.75
CA LYS A 580 -6.08 34.46 13.93
C LYS A 580 -6.41 33.75 12.60
N ILE A 581 -6.63 34.52 11.53
CA ILE A 581 -6.94 33.97 10.19
C ILE A 581 -5.80 33.05 9.72
N ARG A 582 -4.55 33.47 9.91
CA ARG A 582 -3.38 32.65 9.53
C ARG A 582 -3.36 31.32 10.29
N GLU A 583 -3.53 31.33 11.60
CA GLU A 583 -3.54 30.10 12.40
C GLU A 583 -4.69 29.19 12.03
N LEU A 584 -5.91 29.73 11.86
CA LEU A 584 -7.09 28.96 11.45
C LEU A 584 -6.91 28.38 10.04
N THR A 585 -6.25 29.09 9.14
CA THR A 585 -5.90 28.58 7.81
C THR A 585 -4.89 27.43 7.89
N MET A 586 -3.89 27.53 8.76
CA MET A 586 -2.92 26.45 9.00
C MET A 586 -3.60 25.20 9.59
N GLN A 587 -4.63 25.38 10.41
CA GLN A 587 -5.48 24.29 10.93
C GLN A 587 -6.47 23.72 9.89
N LYS A 588 -6.39 24.17 8.61
CA LYS A 588 -7.15 23.62 7.47
C LYS A 588 -8.67 23.75 7.60
N HIS A 589 -9.18 24.73 8.35
CA HIS A 589 -10.62 24.96 8.43
C HIS A 589 -11.22 25.25 7.05
N PRO A 590 -12.35 24.62 6.65
CA PRO A 590 -13.03 24.92 5.39
C PRO A 590 -13.47 26.39 5.31
N TYR A 591 -14.06 26.90 6.40
CA TYR A 591 -14.56 28.27 6.48
C TYR A 591 -14.09 28.98 7.74
N ILE A 592 -13.78 30.26 7.58
CA ILE A 592 -13.49 31.19 8.67
C ILE A 592 -14.52 32.31 8.57
N ALA A 593 -15.41 32.44 9.59
CA ALA A 593 -16.38 33.49 9.71
C ALA A 593 -15.83 34.60 10.62
N VAL A 594 -15.49 35.73 10.04
CA VAL A 594 -14.96 36.88 10.76
C VAL A 594 -16.10 37.81 11.14
N VAL A 595 -16.12 38.28 12.38
CA VAL A 595 -17.14 39.21 12.90
C VAL A 595 -16.48 40.46 13.49
N GLY A 596 -16.89 41.60 12.97
CA GLY A 596 -16.50 42.91 13.44
C GLY A 596 -17.74 43.74 13.78
N ASP A 597 -17.60 45.06 13.98
CA ASP A 597 -18.70 45.95 14.34
C ASP A 597 -19.82 46.01 13.29
N LYS A 598 -19.45 46.01 12.02
CA LYS A 598 -20.42 46.01 10.91
C LYS A 598 -21.22 44.73 10.87
N GLU A 599 -20.57 43.58 11.02
CA GLU A 599 -21.22 42.28 11.05
C GLU A 599 -22.17 42.18 12.26
N LYS A 600 -21.75 42.65 13.43
CA LYS A 600 -22.55 42.68 14.65
C LYS A 600 -23.79 43.56 14.49
N GLN A 601 -23.66 44.76 13.88
CA GLN A 601 -24.78 45.67 13.66
C GLN A 601 -25.81 45.13 12.66
N ASN A 602 -25.34 44.43 11.60
CA ASN A 602 -26.19 43.98 10.50
C ASN A 602 -26.65 42.52 10.62
N GLY A 603 -26.23 41.77 11.64
CA GLY A 603 -26.56 40.35 11.78
C GLY A 603 -25.91 39.46 10.70
N THR A 604 -24.71 39.82 10.27
CA THR A 604 -23.99 39.16 9.16
C THR A 604 -22.67 38.55 9.63
N VAL A 605 -22.00 37.84 8.73
CA VAL A 605 -20.64 37.30 8.88
C VAL A 605 -19.82 37.56 7.59
N SER A 606 -18.55 37.86 7.75
CA SER A 606 -17.61 37.97 6.64
C SER A 606 -16.89 36.63 6.46
N ILE A 607 -17.06 35.96 5.32
CA ILE A 607 -16.65 34.59 5.12
C ILE A 607 -15.38 34.51 4.26
N ARG A 608 -14.41 33.76 4.78
CA ARG A 608 -13.22 33.31 4.06
C ARG A 608 -13.27 31.81 3.90
N ALA A 609 -13.28 31.34 2.69
CA ALA A 609 -13.15 29.93 2.38
C ALA A 609 -11.67 29.54 2.27
N ARG A 610 -11.40 28.25 2.37
CA ARG A 610 -10.07 27.66 2.19
C ARG A 610 -9.46 28.10 0.83
N GLY A 611 -8.13 28.13 0.75
CA GLY A 611 -7.44 28.65 -0.43
C GLY A 611 -7.43 30.17 -0.57
N GLY A 612 -7.84 30.90 0.49
CA GLY A 612 -7.82 32.38 0.52
C GLY A 612 -8.97 33.04 -0.23
N ARG A 613 -9.98 32.30 -0.68
CA ARG A 613 -11.17 32.84 -1.34
C ARG A 613 -12.00 33.68 -0.35
N ASN A 614 -12.31 34.90 -0.72
CA ASN A 614 -13.22 35.74 0.05
C ASN A 614 -14.64 35.63 -0.54
N LEU A 615 -15.56 35.08 0.23
CA LEU A 615 -16.97 34.94 -0.18
C LEU A 615 -17.82 36.16 0.16
N GLY A 616 -17.20 37.20 0.74
CA GLY A 616 -17.90 38.41 1.11
C GLY A 616 -18.66 38.33 2.43
N VAL A 617 -19.60 39.29 2.61
CA VAL A 617 -20.45 39.39 3.79
C VAL A 617 -21.83 38.86 3.45
N MET A 618 -22.39 38.03 4.32
CA MET A 618 -23.75 37.46 4.15
C MET A 618 -24.47 37.30 5.48
N PRO A 619 -25.79 37.23 5.48
CA PRO A 619 -26.58 36.91 6.68
C PRO A 619 -26.14 35.58 7.31
N VAL A 620 -26.16 35.48 8.64
CA VAL A 620 -25.77 34.24 9.35
C VAL A 620 -26.61 33.05 8.89
N ALA A 621 -27.92 33.23 8.71
CA ALA A 621 -28.82 32.17 8.27
C ALA A 621 -28.48 31.62 6.87
N ASP A 622 -28.14 32.51 5.92
CA ASP A 622 -27.76 32.11 4.54
C ASP A 622 -26.47 31.33 4.54
N PHE A 623 -25.50 31.74 5.37
CA PHE A 623 -24.23 30.99 5.50
C PHE A 623 -24.46 29.62 6.14
N ILE A 624 -25.30 29.52 7.18
CA ILE A 624 -25.67 28.23 7.78
C ILE A 624 -26.29 27.30 6.73
N ALA A 625 -27.27 27.82 5.96
CA ALA A 625 -27.95 27.04 4.93
C ALA A 625 -26.95 26.52 3.87
N ARG A 626 -26.02 27.37 3.44
CA ARG A 626 -24.94 26.98 2.48
C ARG A 626 -24.09 25.86 3.01
N VAL A 627 -23.53 25.98 4.23
CA VAL A 627 -22.64 24.95 4.79
C VAL A 627 -23.42 23.66 5.09
N ALA A 628 -24.67 23.76 5.50
CA ALA A 628 -25.53 22.60 5.74
C ALA A 628 -25.85 21.84 4.44
N ASP A 629 -26.11 22.54 3.34
CA ASP A 629 -26.31 21.93 2.01
C ASP A 629 -25.05 21.21 1.52
N GLU A 630 -23.89 21.88 1.57
CA GLU A 630 -22.62 21.28 1.20
C GLU A 630 -22.28 20.03 2.02
N ASN A 631 -22.53 20.10 3.33
CA ASN A 631 -22.37 18.95 4.23
C ASN A 631 -23.33 17.79 3.89
N ALA A 632 -24.59 18.09 3.57
CA ALA A 632 -25.59 17.09 3.20
C ALA A 632 -25.26 16.41 1.86
N ARG A 633 -24.80 17.18 0.91
CA ARG A 633 -24.37 16.68 -0.43
C ARG A 633 -23.03 15.93 -0.40
N ARG A 634 -22.30 16.00 0.70
CA ARG A 634 -20.96 15.36 0.89
C ARG A 634 -20.00 15.71 -0.24
N LEU A 635 -19.87 16.96 -0.58
CA LEU A 635 -18.98 17.42 -1.62
C LEU A 635 -17.51 17.20 -1.22
N ASN A 636 -16.71 16.71 -2.15
CA ASN A 636 -15.29 16.46 -1.95
C ASN A 636 -14.39 17.68 -2.26
N LYS A 637 -14.97 18.76 -2.73
CA LYS A 637 -14.32 20.05 -2.97
C LYS A 637 -15.14 21.15 -2.35
N ASP A 638 -14.47 22.15 -1.80
CA ASP A 638 -15.13 23.36 -1.26
C ASP A 638 -15.75 24.16 -2.41
N GLU A 639 -17.06 24.45 -2.33
CA GLU A 639 -17.81 25.28 -3.33
C GLU A 639 -17.55 26.77 -3.24
#